data_6f8bd9016f433e020585c50e05e4e67c
#
_entry.id   6f8bd9016f433e020585c50e05e4e67c
#
_cell.length_a   1.000
_cell.length_b   1.000
_cell.length_c   1.000
_cell.angle_alpha   90.00
_cell.angle_beta   90.00
_cell.angle_gamma   90.00
#
_symmetry.space_group_name_H-M   'P 1'
#
loop_
_entity.id
_entity.type
_entity.pdbx_description
1 polymer ?
#
loop_
_entity_poly.entity_id
_entity_poly.type
_entity_poly.pdbx_seq_one_letter_code
_entity_poly.pdbx_strand_id
1 'polypeptide(L)'
;MGEQGRRLTYSGKSILLLIALIAAGFAGNFFSLRLFTGFNFLFGSIFVLLTVRLFGIRWGLVAGVAASLWTIKLYGHPFAVIWLCGEPLFVGWLLHKGKKRNILLYDAIYWPMVGVPLVWFFFRYVMHVTALLTVAAMLTYWVVGITNALAASLLLAYIPRIAPLYGLDMSRTIPIHHLIFNILMAVVLIPSIVVMVIHGKGAEGRYLKEMYAGIDDSLKVAGYETRLKIQELAAKTSGNSLFDKEADGVLRGILLDARGSQQCRITLIDCSGMVITGTDVAPGAVSSFKPCRGGTPEPVGESGIYRCMPTLDRPVPLLQRMHDATFFHRAPIGGGANWSMAVEFPFAPYQRVLLNDYIESLLIVLGLNMFVLMTSLSVSHRLAAPLCRLSQVTTDLPKRLLRENISAWPESMVSEIDQLIGNFKVMSIALSQRFQEITYTNEALEHHVAERTGELTRANAELQKEIAERRITERQRDHLMVELQKKNKELEGIVYVASHDLRSPLVNVKGFSRKLAKSCAELDEFMDGLGLDEAEQACIEPILRENIPKSLGFITRSIEKMDSLLGGLLRLSRLGRTAVCFETLDMSLLISNIIASVTYQIESAGARVEVAPSLAPCLGDSVQVTQIFSNLLDNALRYRDPDRPLVVQIASEEFDEGVRYFVEDNGIGIPRDQQDNIWEIFHRLNPGDTGGEGLGLTMARRIADRLGGSIWVESEPAVGSSFYVVLPCAPKLDENLTTGV
;
A
#
# COMPACT_ATOMS: atom_id res chain seq x y z
N MET A 1 4.90 -9.39 38.49
CA MET A 1 3.75 -9.11 39.38
C MET A 1 3.01 -7.89 38.82
N GLY A 2 1.71 -8.02 38.53
CA GLY A 2 0.75 -6.93 38.49
C GLY A 2 0.50 -6.22 37.16
N GLU A 3 0.03 -6.90 36.10
CA GLU A 3 -0.92 -6.28 35.18
C GLU A 3 -2.32 -6.78 35.53
N GLN A 4 -2.90 -6.11 36.53
CA GLN A 4 -4.31 -6.22 36.85
C GLN A 4 -5.15 -5.87 35.60
N GLY A 5 -6.15 -6.70 35.36
CA GLY A 5 -7.10 -6.58 34.25
C GLY A 5 -7.68 -5.18 34.12
N ARG A 6 -7.14 -4.38 33.22
CA ARG A 6 -7.83 -3.22 32.67
C ARG A 6 -9.09 -3.74 31.99
N ARG A 7 -10.24 -3.55 32.61
CA ARG A 7 -11.53 -3.60 31.93
C ARG A 7 -11.48 -2.53 30.85
N LEU A 8 -11.23 -2.95 29.62
CA LEU A 8 -11.29 -2.08 28.45
C LEU A 8 -12.75 -1.65 28.28
N THR A 9 -13.06 -0.46 28.77
CA THR A 9 -14.31 0.23 28.42
C THR A 9 -14.17 0.67 26.98
N TYR A 10 -14.72 -0.12 26.07
CA TYR A 10 -14.73 0.21 24.65
C TYR A 10 -15.61 1.44 24.40
N SER A 11 -15.10 2.44 23.71
CA SER A 11 -15.90 3.57 23.25
C SER A 11 -16.93 3.08 22.24
N GLY A 12 -18.03 3.80 22.04
CA GLY A 12 -19.03 3.44 21.02
C GLY A 12 -18.41 3.28 19.63
N LYS A 13 -17.39 4.08 19.31
CA LYS A 13 -16.63 3.98 18.05
C LYS A 13 -15.80 2.70 17.96
N SER A 14 -15.21 2.23 19.06
CA SER A 14 -14.47 0.95 19.09
C SER A 14 -15.40 -0.23 18.87
N ILE A 15 -16.62 -0.20 19.43
CA ILE A 15 -17.64 -1.23 19.25
C ILE A 15 -18.09 -1.25 17.78
N LEU A 16 -18.31 -0.09 17.18
CA LEU A 16 -18.67 0.00 15.75
C LEU A 16 -17.59 -0.61 14.85
N LEU A 17 -16.32 -0.32 15.13
CA LEU A 17 -15.20 -0.93 14.40
C LEU A 17 -15.16 -2.45 14.58
N LEU A 18 -15.39 -2.94 15.80
CA LEU A 18 -15.46 -4.38 16.07
C LEU A 18 -16.56 -5.05 15.26
N ILE A 19 -17.76 -4.48 15.27
CA ILE A 19 -18.90 -4.99 14.48
C ILE A 19 -18.57 -4.95 12.98
N ALA A 20 -17.97 -3.86 12.49
CA ALA A 20 -17.55 -3.72 11.10
C ALA A 20 -16.52 -4.79 10.70
N LEU A 21 -15.53 -5.09 11.56
CA LEU A 21 -14.55 -6.15 11.30
C LEU A 21 -15.16 -7.54 11.29
N ILE A 22 -16.09 -7.83 12.20
CA ILE A 22 -16.81 -9.12 12.23
C ILE A 22 -17.65 -9.27 10.96
N ALA A 23 -18.41 -8.23 10.58
CA ALA A 23 -19.20 -8.21 9.35
C ALA A 23 -18.32 -8.34 8.11
N ALA A 24 -17.18 -7.65 8.06
CA ALA A 24 -16.20 -7.74 6.99
C ALA A 24 -15.57 -9.15 6.90
N GLY A 25 -15.35 -9.83 8.03
CA GLY A 25 -14.92 -11.22 8.09
C GLY A 25 -15.91 -12.17 7.43
N PHE A 26 -17.19 -12.02 7.74
CA PHE A 26 -18.26 -12.78 7.08
C PHE A 26 -18.35 -12.45 5.59
N ALA A 27 -18.37 -11.15 5.23
CA ALA A 27 -18.43 -10.69 3.85
C ALA A 27 -17.21 -11.15 3.03
N GLY A 28 -16.02 -11.18 3.62
CA GLY A 28 -14.80 -11.67 2.97
C GLY A 28 -14.87 -13.14 2.56
N ASN A 29 -15.61 -13.97 3.31
CA ASN A 29 -15.86 -15.35 2.92
C ASN A 29 -17.08 -15.48 1.99
N PHE A 30 -18.06 -14.59 2.10
CA PHE A 30 -19.20 -14.51 1.17
C PHE A 30 -18.73 -14.16 -0.25
N PHE A 31 -17.89 -13.14 -0.41
CA PHE A 31 -17.29 -12.74 -1.68
C PHE A 31 -15.98 -13.49 -1.97
N SER A 32 -15.99 -14.81 -1.73
CA SER A 32 -14.82 -15.64 -1.98
C SER A 32 -14.42 -15.63 -3.47
N LEU A 33 -13.13 -15.61 -3.75
CA LEU A 33 -12.60 -15.73 -5.11
C LEU A 33 -12.46 -17.21 -5.47
N ARG A 34 -13.16 -17.68 -6.49
CA ARG A 34 -12.99 -19.03 -7.02
C ARG A 34 -11.61 -19.17 -7.68
N LEU A 35 -10.76 -19.97 -7.06
CA LEU A 35 -9.43 -20.29 -7.57
C LEU A 35 -9.51 -21.32 -8.68
N PHE A 36 -10.30 -22.34 -8.41
CA PHE A 36 -10.43 -23.53 -9.22
C PHE A 36 -11.76 -24.22 -8.83
N THR A 37 -12.26 -25.15 -9.67
CA THR A 37 -13.51 -25.85 -9.42
C THR A 37 -13.53 -26.52 -8.03
N GLY A 38 -14.34 -25.98 -7.13
CA GLY A 38 -14.49 -26.47 -5.75
C GLY A 38 -13.51 -25.88 -4.73
N PHE A 39 -12.54 -25.07 -5.14
CA PHE A 39 -11.61 -24.38 -4.26
C PHE A 39 -11.80 -22.87 -4.33
N ASN A 40 -11.93 -22.25 -3.16
CA ASN A 40 -12.17 -20.82 -3.05
C ASN A 40 -11.10 -20.16 -2.17
N PHE A 41 -10.68 -18.97 -2.57
CA PHE A 41 -9.88 -18.09 -1.74
C PHE A 41 -10.81 -17.34 -0.78
N LEU A 42 -10.65 -17.59 0.50
CA LEU A 42 -11.44 -16.99 1.57
C LEU A 42 -10.70 -15.80 2.16
N PHE A 43 -11.31 -14.62 2.15
CA PHE A 43 -10.69 -13.39 2.67
C PHE A 43 -11.03 -13.12 4.15
N GLY A 44 -11.92 -13.90 4.75
CA GLY A 44 -12.43 -13.66 6.10
C GLY A 44 -11.36 -13.61 7.18
N SER A 45 -10.35 -14.49 7.11
CA SER A 45 -9.24 -14.55 8.08
C SER A 45 -8.46 -13.24 8.17
N ILE A 46 -8.42 -12.39 7.13
CA ILE A 46 -7.81 -11.06 7.19
C ILE A 46 -8.42 -10.26 8.35
N PHE A 47 -9.74 -10.16 8.37
CA PHE A 47 -10.47 -9.37 9.35
C PHE A 47 -10.52 -10.06 10.73
N VAL A 48 -10.51 -11.39 10.75
CA VAL A 48 -10.38 -12.17 11.98
C VAL A 48 -9.06 -11.89 12.67
N LEU A 49 -7.94 -11.96 11.95
CA LEU A 49 -6.61 -11.66 12.48
C LEU A 49 -6.46 -10.19 12.90
N LEU A 50 -7.07 -9.26 12.17
CA LEU A 50 -7.17 -7.85 12.59
C LEU A 50 -7.93 -7.73 13.91
N THR A 51 -9.05 -8.46 14.05
CA THR A 51 -9.84 -8.46 15.29
C THR A 51 -9.06 -9.03 16.47
N VAL A 52 -8.32 -10.14 16.27
CA VAL A 52 -7.41 -10.70 17.28
C VAL A 52 -6.41 -9.65 17.77
N ARG A 53 -5.82 -8.89 16.85
CA ARG A 53 -4.77 -7.92 17.17
C ARG A 53 -5.29 -6.67 17.88
N LEU A 54 -6.50 -6.22 17.50
CA LEU A 54 -7.10 -4.98 18.00
C LEU A 54 -7.93 -5.19 19.26
N PHE A 55 -8.68 -6.30 19.34
CA PHE A 55 -9.66 -6.56 20.39
C PHE A 55 -9.37 -7.81 21.23
N GLY A 56 -8.32 -8.56 20.86
CA GLY A 56 -7.87 -9.75 21.59
C GLY A 56 -8.55 -11.05 21.16
N ILE A 57 -8.11 -12.14 21.80
CA ILE A 57 -8.45 -13.53 21.41
C ILE A 57 -9.96 -13.79 21.44
N ARG A 58 -10.67 -13.30 22.47
CA ARG A 58 -12.12 -13.57 22.67
C ARG A 58 -12.92 -13.03 21.48
N TRP A 59 -12.69 -11.81 21.08
CA TRP A 59 -13.37 -11.19 19.94
C TRP A 59 -12.88 -11.73 18.60
N GLY A 60 -11.59 -12.10 18.52
CA GLY A 60 -11.06 -12.83 17.37
C GLY A 60 -11.75 -14.16 17.14
N LEU A 61 -12.06 -14.92 18.21
CA LEU A 61 -12.83 -16.16 18.12
C LEU A 61 -14.26 -15.92 17.62
N VAL A 62 -14.94 -14.90 18.15
CA VAL A 62 -16.30 -14.53 17.69
C VAL A 62 -16.27 -14.16 16.21
N ALA A 63 -15.27 -13.38 15.77
CA ALA A 63 -15.08 -13.04 14.36
C ALA A 63 -14.79 -14.29 13.52
N GLY A 64 -13.97 -15.23 14.02
CA GLY A 64 -13.66 -16.51 13.37
C GLY A 64 -14.91 -17.38 13.18
N VAL A 65 -15.75 -17.51 14.20
CA VAL A 65 -17.04 -18.22 14.10
C VAL A 65 -17.93 -17.54 13.07
N ALA A 66 -18.13 -16.24 13.15
CA ALA A 66 -18.97 -15.49 12.21
C ALA A 66 -18.48 -15.63 10.76
N ALA A 67 -17.17 -15.47 10.52
CA ALA A 67 -16.58 -15.63 9.19
C ALA A 67 -16.73 -17.05 8.64
N SER A 68 -16.64 -18.06 9.51
CA SER A 68 -16.72 -19.46 9.11
C SER A 68 -18.14 -19.96 8.84
N LEU A 69 -19.19 -19.29 9.31
CA LEU A 69 -20.58 -19.71 9.07
C LEU A 69 -20.92 -19.86 7.58
N TRP A 70 -20.43 -18.96 6.75
CA TRP A 70 -20.65 -19.04 5.30
C TRP A 70 -20.01 -20.27 4.67
N THR A 71 -18.88 -20.75 5.23
CA THR A 71 -18.19 -21.93 4.71
C THR A 71 -19.00 -23.20 4.82
N ILE A 72 -19.94 -23.28 5.77
CA ILE A 72 -20.86 -24.40 5.91
C ILE A 72 -21.74 -24.53 4.66
N LYS A 73 -22.27 -23.40 4.17
CA LYS A 73 -23.06 -23.38 2.93
C LYS A 73 -22.18 -23.60 1.70
N LEU A 74 -20.98 -23.02 1.69
CA LEU A 74 -20.07 -23.08 0.55
C LEU A 74 -19.53 -24.49 0.31
N TYR A 75 -19.16 -25.20 1.36
CA TYR A 75 -18.54 -26.55 1.26
C TYR A 75 -19.47 -27.69 1.61
N GLY A 76 -20.67 -27.43 2.16
CA GLY A 76 -21.66 -28.44 2.54
C GLY A 76 -21.30 -29.20 3.82
N HIS A 77 -20.36 -28.73 4.64
CA HIS A 77 -19.96 -29.35 5.90
C HIS A 77 -19.54 -28.32 6.96
N PRO A 78 -19.73 -28.58 8.26
CA PRO A 78 -19.41 -27.62 9.32
C PRO A 78 -17.93 -27.63 9.78
N PHE A 79 -17.16 -28.62 9.36
CA PHE A 79 -15.84 -28.87 9.93
C PHE A 79 -14.82 -27.75 9.68
N ALA A 80 -15.00 -26.95 8.61
CA ALA A 80 -14.15 -25.79 8.32
C ALA A 80 -14.09 -24.79 9.49
N VAL A 81 -15.16 -24.71 10.28
CA VAL A 81 -15.20 -23.87 11.49
C VAL A 81 -14.07 -24.20 12.45
N ILE A 82 -13.69 -25.48 12.58
CA ILE A 82 -12.70 -25.95 13.55
C ILE A 82 -11.31 -25.34 13.28
N TRP A 83 -10.80 -25.50 12.07
CA TRP A 83 -9.47 -24.97 11.77
C TRP A 83 -9.47 -23.47 11.52
N LEU A 84 -10.57 -22.88 11.01
CA LEU A 84 -10.69 -21.44 10.87
C LEU A 84 -10.86 -20.72 12.22
N CYS A 85 -11.42 -21.38 13.25
CA CYS A 85 -11.46 -20.86 14.62
C CYS A 85 -10.18 -21.20 15.41
N GLY A 86 -9.50 -22.26 15.05
CA GLY A 86 -8.18 -22.62 15.61
C GLY A 86 -7.10 -21.57 15.31
N GLU A 87 -7.14 -20.97 14.11
CA GLU A 87 -6.22 -19.92 13.67
C GLU A 87 -6.20 -18.71 14.63
N PRO A 88 -7.31 -18.02 14.90
CA PRO A 88 -7.32 -16.87 15.82
C PRO A 88 -6.96 -17.26 17.28
N LEU A 89 -7.29 -18.47 17.71
CA LEU A 89 -6.90 -18.96 19.03
C LEU A 89 -5.39 -19.15 19.15
N PHE A 90 -4.78 -19.83 18.20
CA PHE A 90 -3.35 -20.12 18.19
C PHE A 90 -2.51 -18.83 18.01
N VAL A 91 -2.84 -18.04 16.99
CA VAL A 91 -2.16 -16.79 16.70
C VAL A 91 -2.34 -15.80 17.86
N GLY A 92 -3.55 -15.70 18.39
CA GLY A 92 -3.84 -14.84 19.53
C GLY A 92 -3.10 -15.26 20.81
N TRP A 93 -3.00 -16.56 21.08
CA TRP A 93 -2.24 -17.09 22.21
C TRP A 93 -0.74 -16.75 22.09
N LEU A 94 -0.15 -16.93 20.90
CA LEU A 94 1.26 -16.59 20.66
C LEU A 94 1.50 -15.08 20.73
N LEU A 95 0.55 -14.26 20.25
CA LEU A 95 0.63 -12.80 20.37
C LEU A 95 0.59 -12.33 21.84
N HIS A 96 -0.15 -13.05 22.69
CA HIS A 96 -0.23 -12.74 24.11
C HIS A 96 1.06 -13.13 24.85
N LYS A 97 1.64 -14.29 24.52
CA LYS A 97 2.82 -14.86 25.20
C LYS A 97 4.16 -14.38 24.60
N GLY A 98 4.19 -14.03 23.32
CA GLY A 98 5.40 -13.75 22.56
C GLY A 98 5.91 -12.31 22.70
N LYS A 99 7.23 -12.13 22.78
CA LYS A 99 7.90 -10.82 22.71
C LYS A 99 7.86 -10.21 21.28
N LYS A 100 7.87 -11.05 20.25
CA LYS A 100 7.81 -10.64 18.83
C LYS A 100 6.37 -10.72 18.33
N ARG A 101 5.74 -9.57 18.12
CA ARG A 101 4.30 -9.46 17.75
C ARG A 101 4.09 -9.54 16.22
N ASN A 102 4.62 -10.56 15.55
CA ASN A 102 4.48 -10.74 14.11
C ASN A 102 3.38 -11.77 13.80
N ILE A 103 2.22 -11.29 13.34
CA ILE A 103 1.05 -12.12 13.00
C ILE A 103 1.38 -13.09 11.89
N LEU A 104 2.05 -12.63 10.82
CA LEU A 104 2.39 -13.46 9.66
C LEU A 104 3.27 -14.65 10.05
N LEU A 105 4.26 -14.43 10.93
CA LEU A 105 5.12 -15.51 11.39
C LEU A 105 4.35 -16.55 12.23
N TYR A 106 3.43 -16.10 13.09
CA TYR A 106 2.65 -17.00 13.95
C TYR A 106 1.63 -17.80 13.14
N ASP A 107 1.05 -17.19 12.13
CA ASP A 107 0.14 -17.86 11.21
C ASP A 107 0.88 -18.87 10.31
N ALA A 108 2.07 -18.51 9.81
CA ALA A 108 2.94 -19.41 9.06
C ALA A 108 3.35 -20.66 9.86
N ILE A 109 3.35 -20.58 11.20
CA ILE A 109 3.57 -21.74 12.10
C ILE A 109 2.26 -22.50 12.34
N TYR A 110 1.12 -21.80 12.46
CA TYR A 110 -0.18 -22.43 12.72
C TYR A 110 -0.56 -23.45 11.65
N TRP A 111 -0.46 -23.07 10.39
CA TRP A 111 -0.94 -23.93 9.31
C TRP A 111 -0.20 -25.26 9.24
N PRO A 112 1.14 -25.37 9.19
CA PRO A 112 1.81 -26.67 9.13
C PRO A 112 1.67 -27.48 10.43
N MET A 113 1.57 -26.83 11.59
CA MET A 113 1.54 -27.55 12.89
C MET A 113 0.12 -27.97 13.30
N VAL A 114 -0.89 -27.21 12.97
CA VAL A 114 -2.26 -27.43 13.46
C VAL A 114 -3.27 -27.48 12.33
N GLY A 115 -3.32 -26.47 11.46
CA GLY A 115 -4.32 -26.32 10.43
C GLY A 115 -4.30 -27.47 9.43
N VAL A 116 -3.17 -27.74 8.81
CA VAL A 116 -2.98 -28.83 7.83
C VAL A 116 -3.27 -30.21 8.42
N PRO A 117 -2.76 -30.59 9.60
CA PRO A 117 -3.13 -31.84 10.25
C PRO A 117 -4.63 -31.99 10.53
N LEU A 118 -5.30 -30.90 10.96
CA LEU A 118 -6.76 -30.92 11.18
C LEU A 118 -7.52 -31.13 9.87
N VAL A 119 -7.16 -30.37 8.81
CA VAL A 119 -7.78 -30.53 7.47
C VAL A 119 -7.58 -31.97 7.00
N TRP A 120 -6.35 -32.51 7.10
CA TRP A 120 -6.08 -33.89 6.70
C TRP A 120 -6.94 -34.89 7.47
N PHE A 121 -7.03 -34.76 8.80
CA PHE A 121 -7.81 -35.65 9.64
C PHE A 121 -9.28 -35.64 9.25
N PHE A 122 -9.90 -34.46 9.18
CA PHE A 122 -11.34 -34.38 8.88
C PHE A 122 -11.65 -34.79 7.45
N PHE A 123 -10.85 -34.36 6.46
CA PHE A 123 -11.08 -34.75 5.07
C PHE A 123 -10.89 -36.26 4.86
N ARG A 124 -9.82 -36.83 5.40
CA ARG A 124 -9.47 -38.24 5.14
C ARG A 124 -10.26 -39.22 5.94
N TYR A 125 -10.45 -38.96 7.25
CA TYR A 125 -11.08 -39.94 8.16
C TYR A 125 -12.54 -39.65 8.46
N VAL A 126 -12.99 -38.41 8.54
CA VAL A 126 -14.37 -38.06 8.87
C VAL A 126 -15.24 -37.99 7.63
N MET A 127 -14.74 -37.33 6.59
CA MET A 127 -15.50 -37.10 5.34
C MET A 127 -15.19 -38.13 4.24
N HIS A 128 -14.15 -38.96 4.43
CA HIS A 128 -13.70 -39.99 3.49
C HIS A 128 -13.38 -39.45 2.08
N VAL A 129 -12.87 -38.24 2.00
CA VAL A 129 -12.43 -37.61 0.74
C VAL A 129 -11.19 -38.30 0.19
N THR A 130 -11.06 -38.36 -1.15
CA THR A 130 -9.89 -38.96 -1.80
C THR A 130 -8.58 -38.27 -1.37
N ALA A 131 -7.48 -39.01 -1.37
CA ALA A 131 -6.18 -38.50 -0.92
C ALA A 131 -5.75 -37.25 -1.71
N LEU A 132 -5.95 -37.27 -3.04
CA LEU A 132 -5.55 -36.17 -3.91
C LEU A 132 -6.31 -34.87 -3.61
N LEU A 133 -7.64 -34.96 -3.46
CA LEU A 133 -8.48 -33.81 -3.06
C LEU A 133 -8.13 -33.30 -1.65
N THR A 134 -7.76 -34.22 -0.74
CA THR A 134 -7.34 -33.86 0.61
C THR A 134 -6.05 -33.05 0.57
N VAL A 135 -5.06 -33.49 -0.20
CA VAL A 135 -3.78 -32.78 -0.37
C VAL A 135 -3.99 -31.39 -0.99
N ALA A 136 -4.81 -31.31 -2.05
CA ALA A 136 -5.14 -30.04 -2.67
C ALA A 136 -5.83 -29.07 -1.68
N ALA A 137 -6.74 -29.56 -0.85
CA ALA A 137 -7.40 -28.75 0.18
C ALA A 137 -6.40 -28.25 1.24
N MET A 138 -5.53 -29.13 1.73
CA MET A 138 -4.49 -28.78 2.72
C MET A 138 -3.60 -27.67 2.21
N LEU A 139 -3.06 -27.82 1.01
CA LEU A 139 -2.17 -26.82 0.40
C LEU A 139 -2.91 -25.52 0.13
N THR A 140 -4.16 -25.58 -0.34
CA THR A 140 -4.98 -24.37 -0.57
C THR A 140 -5.19 -23.59 0.72
N TYR A 141 -5.63 -24.25 1.79
CA TYR A 141 -5.84 -23.57 3.09
C TYR A 141 -4.53 -22.96 3.62
N TRP A 142 -3.41 -23.64 3.44
CA TRP A 142 -2.11 -23.15 3.88
C TRP A 142 -1.69 -21.89 3.11
N VAL A 143 -1.78 -21.91 1.77
CA VAL A 143 -1.46 -20.75 0.94
C VAL A 143 -2.41 -19.58 1.23
N VAL A 144 -3.71 -19.84 1.35
CA VAL A 144 -4.72 -18.81 1.68
C VAL A 144 -4.47 -18.20 3.05
N GLY A 145 -4.14 -19.02 4.06
CA GLY A 145 -3.84 -18.56 5.41
C GLY A 145 -2.67 -17.57 5.43
N ILE A 146 -1.52 -17.99 4.89
CA ILE A 146 -0.32 -17.12 4.82
C ILE A 146 -0.64 -15.81 4.08
N THR A 147 -1.41 -15.88 3.00
CA THR A 147 -1.79 -14.68 2.23
C THR A 147 -2.66 -13.73 3.04
N ASN A 148 -3.66 -14.28 3.73
CA ASN A 148 -4.54 -13.49 4.60
C ASN A 148 -3.77 -12.86 5.77
N ALA A 149 -2.84 -13.62 6.37
CA ALA A 149 -1.98 -13.10 7.44
C ALA A 149 -1.05 -11.99 6.95
N LEU A 150 -0.52 -12.10 5.72
CA LEU A 150 0.26 -11.02 5.10
C LEU A 150 -0.61 -9.78 4.85
N ALA A 151 -1.80 -9.96 4.28
CA ALA A 151 -2.73 -8.86 4.05
C ALA A 151 -3.13 -8.18 5.37
N ALA A 152 -3.43 -8.96 6.41
CA ALA A 152 -3.70 -8.44 7.74
C ALA A 152 -2.50 -7.68 8.32
N SER A 153 -1.27 -8.21 8.15
CA SER A 153 -0.04 -7.57 8.61
C SER A 153 0.25 -6.26 7.88
N LEU A 154 -0.02 -6.19 6.57
CA LEU A 154 0.09 -4.97 5.77
C LEU A 154 -0.94 -3.93 6.20
N LEU A 155 -2.21 -4.33 6.37
CA LEU A 155 -3.27 -3.43 6.86
C LEU A 155 -2.95 -2.88 8.25
N LEU A 156 -2.40 -3.72 9.14
CA LEU A 156 -1.96 -3.30 10.47
C LEU A 156 -0.88 -2.22 10.43
N ALA A 157 -0.10 -2.12 9.35
CA ALA A 157 0.87 -1.06 9.18
C ALA A 157 0.23 0.35 9.06
N TYR A 158 -1.02 0.42 8.62
CA TYR A 158 -1.75 1.69 8.47
C TYR A 158 -2.68 2.00 9.64
N ILE A 159 -3.08 1.00 10.43
CA ILE A 159 -4.00 1.14 11.56
C ILE A 159 -3.53 2.15 12.62
N PRO A 160 -2.23 2.27 12.99
CA PRO A 160 -1.80 3.25 13.97
C PRO A 160 -2.16 4.70 13.64
N ARG A 161 -2.39 5.02 12.36
CA ARG A 161 -2.84 6.34 11.91
C ARG A 161 -4.32 6.60 12.22
N ILE A 162 -5.15 5.56 12.17
CA ILE A 162 -6.60 5.66 12.35
C ILE A 162 -7.07 5.16 13.72
N ALA A 163 -6.28 4.36 14.42
CA ALA A 163 -6.60 3.82 15.74
C ALA A 163 -7.06 4.88 16.77
N PRO A 164 -6.43 6.06 16.84
CA PRO A 164 -6.85 7.10 17.78
C PRO A 164 -8.26 7.63 17.49
N LEU A 165 -8.72 7.61 16.24
CA LEU A 165 -10.10 8.01 15.85
C LEU A 165 -11.16 7.10 16.46
N TYR A 166 -10.78 5.85 16.78
CA TYR A 166 -11.64 4.82 17.38
C TYR A 166 -11.34 4.57 18.87
N GLY A 167 -10.50 5.41 19.50
CA GLY A 167 -10.15 5.30 20.92
C GLY A 167 -9.29 4.07 21.24
N LEU A 168 -8.52 3.58 20.29
CA LEU A 168 -7.58 2.47 20.46
C LEU A 168 -6.17 3.03 20.77
N ASP A 169 -5.62 2.63 21.92
CA ASP A 169 -4.25 3.01 22.31
C ASP A 169 -3.23 2.06 21.63
N MET A 170 -2.68 2.49 20.52
CA MET A 170 -1.65 1.77 19.78
C MET A 170 -0.42 2.64 19.59
N SER A 171 0.77 2.04 19.68
CA SER A 171 2.02 2.73 19.35
C SER A 171 1.96 3.28 17.92
N ARG A 172 2.20 4.57 17.74
CA ARG A 172 2.18 5.25 16.42
C ARG A 172 3.30 4.81 15.50
N THR A 173 4.30 4.09 16.02
CA THR A 173 5.50 3.70 15.27
C THR A 173 5.50 2.20 14.99
N ILE A 174 5.84 1.85 13.76
CA ILE A 174 6.01 0.47 13.32
C ILE A 174 7.51 0.22 13.20
N PRO A 175 8.01 -0.89 13.75
CA PRO A 175 9.41 -1.27 13.57
C PRO A 175 9.73 -1.48 12.08
N ILE A 176 10.82 -0.86 11.62
CA ILE A 176 11.23 -0.91 10.22
C ILE A 176 11.41 -2.34 9.69
N HIS A 177 11.86 -3.26 10.55
CA HIS A 177 12.02 -4.67 10.19
C HIS A 177 10.69 -5.36 9.84
N HIS A 178 9.57 -5.00 10.49
CA HIS A 178 8.26 -5.51 10.10
C HIS A 178 7.81 -4.98 8.75
N LEU A 179 8.09 -3.71 8.47
CA LEU A 179 7.73 -3.09 7.20
C LEU A 179 8.51 -3.73 6.05
N ILE A 180 9.85 -3.84 6.18
CA ILE A 180 10.72 -4.47 5.17
C ILE A 180 10.29 -5.92 4.94
N PHE A 181 10.07 -6.67 6.01
CA PHE A 181 9.61 -8.05 5.94
C PHE A 181 8.30 -8.19 5.16
N ASN A 182 7.29 -7.40 5.50
CA ASN A 182 5.99 -7.44 4.84
C ASN A 182 6.07 -7.05 3.36
N ILE A 183 6.88 -6.04 3.01
CA ILE A 183 7.06 -5.61 1.62
C ILE A 183 7.74 -6.71 0.80
N LEU A 184 8.82 -7.31 1.31
CA LEU A 184 9.52 -8.39 0.64
C LEU A 184 8.60 -9.60 0.39
N MET A 185 7.80 -9.96 1.40
CA MET A 185 6.81 -11.03 1.27
C MET A 185 5.74 -10.67 0.23
N ALA A 186 5.22 -9.44 0.25
CA ALA A 186 4.14 -9.01 -0.65
C ALA A 186 4.58 -9.00 -2.13
N VAL A 187 5.80 -8.56 -2.41
CA VAL A 187 6.36 -8.47 -3.78
C VAL A 187 6.41 -9.85 -4.46
N VAL A 188 6.57 -10.92 -3.70
CA VAL A 188 6.64 -12.28 -4.27
C VAL A 188 5.32 -13.00 -4.15
N LEU A 189 4.65 -12.93 -3.01
CA LEU A 189 3.41 -13.67 -2.77
C LEU A 189 2.27 -13.20 -3.68
N ILE A 190 2.10 -11.89 -3.85
CA ILE A 190 0.98 -11.37 -4.64
C ILE A 190 1.09 -11.77 -6.12
N PRO A 191 2.22 -11.56 -6.83
CA PRO A 191 2.36 -12.03 -8.19
C PRO A 191 2.25 -13.56 -8.32
N SER A 192 2.80 -14.33 -7.37
CA SER A 192 2.74 -15.78 -7.39
C SER A 192 1.30 -16.30 -7.35
N ILE A 193 0.44 -15.70 -6.50
CA ILE A 193 -0.98 -16.04 -6.44
C ILE A 193 -1.70 -15.63 -7.72
N VAL A 194 -1.43 -14.46 -8.25
CA VAL A 194 -2.04 -13.99 -9.51
C VAL A 194 -1.71 -14.96 -10.65
N VAL A 195 -0.44 -15.34 -10.78
CA VAL A 195 0.01 -16.33 -11.80
C VAL A 195 -0.69 -17.68 -11.58
N MET A 196 -0.75 -18.17 -10.34
CA MET A 196 -1.43 -19.42 -9.99
C MET A 196 -2.91 -19.39 -10.37
N VAL A 197 -3.62 -18.30 -10.08
CA VAL A 197 -5.04 -18.13 -10.42
C VAL A 197 -5.26 -18.12 -11.94
N ILE A 198 -4.42 -17.37 -12.67
CA ILE A 198 -4.50 -17.27 -14.13
C ILE A 198 -4.20 -18.63 -14.73
N HIS A 199 -3.14 -19.30 -14.30
CA HIS A 199 -2.75 -20.62 -14.77
C HIS A 199 -3.82 -21.66 -14.49
N GLY A 200 -4.36 -21.70 -13.25
CA GLY A 200 -5.40 -22.63 -12.83
C GLY A 200 -6.68 -22.47 -13.65
N LYS A 201 -7.19 -21.25 -13.83
CA LYS A 201 -8.37 -20.98 -14.65
C LYS A 201 -8.13 -21.33 -16.12
N GLY A 202 -6.95 -21.01 -16.65
CA GLY A 202 -6.58 -21.38 -18.01
C GLY A 202 -6.51 -22.89 -18.21
N ALA A 203 -5.93 -23.63 -17.25
CA ALA A 203 -5.91 -25.09 -17.25
C ALA A 203 -7.32 -25.68 -17.16
N GLU A 204 -8.14 -25.23 -16.21
CA GLU A 204 -9.54 -25.65 -16.08
C GLU A 204 -10.30 -25.47 -17.39
N GLY A 205 -10.17 -24.31 -18.03
CA GLY A 205 -10.81 -24.03 -19.31
C GLY A 205 -10.35 -24.94 -20.44
N ARG A 206 -9.04 -25.23 -20.53
CA ARG A 206 -8.49 -26.16 -21.53
C ARG A 206 -9.00 -27.58 -21.32
N TYR A 207 -8.88 -28.11 -20.12
CA TYR A 207 -9.31 -29.48 -19.82
C TYR A 207 -10.82 -29.69 -19.99
N LEU A 208 -11.65 -28.71 -19.59
CA LEU A 208 -13.09 -28.77 -19.85
C LEU A 208 -13.39 -28.75 -21.35
N LYS A 209 -12.70 -27.91 -22.14
CA LYS A 209 -12.86 -27.86 -23.58
C LYS A 209 -12.43 -29.15 -24.26
N GLU A 210 -11.32 -29.75 -23.84
CA GLU A 210 -10.87 -31.06 -24.30
C GLU A 210 -11.87 -32.16 -23.98
N MET A 211 -12.40 -32.15 -22.75
CA MET A 211 -13.42 -33.10 -22.36
C MET A 211 -14.69 -32.95 -23.19
N TYR A 212 -15.18 -31.72 -23.42
CA TYR A 212 -16.35 -31.47 -24.24
C TYR A 212 -16.13 -31.84 -25.71
N ALA A 213 -14.94 -31.53 -26.26
CA ALA A 213 -14.56 -31.98 -27.58
C ALA A 213 -14.53 -33.52 -27.68
N GLY A 214 -13.95 -34.18 -26.67
CA GLY A 214 -13.93 -35.63 -26.58
C GLY A 214 -15.33 -36.27 -26.51
N ILE A 215 -16.28 -35.64 -25.79
CA ILE A 215 -17.70 -36.07 -25.76
C ILE A 215 -18.29 -35.96 -27.18
N ASP A 216 -18.13 -34.81 -27.85
CA ASP A 216 -18.68 -34.52 -29.16
C ASP A 216 -18.07 -35.43 -30.25
N ASP A 217 -16.75 -35.61 -30.21
CA ASP A 217 -16.01 -36.49 -31.15
C ASP A 217 -16.41 -37.96 -30.95
N SER A 218 -16.47 -38.45 -29.72
CA SER A 218 -16.92 -39.80 -29.44
C SER A 218 -18.36 -40.03 -29.92
N LEU A 219 -19.21 -39.03 -29.75
CA LEU A 219 -20.62 -39.09 -30.19
C LEU A 219 -20.70 -39.12 -31.74
N LYS A 220 -19.90 -38.31 -32.44
CA LYS A 220 -19.86 -38.26 -33.89
C LYS A 220 -19.34 -39.57 -34.48
N VAL A 221 -18.20 -40.05 -33.98
CA VAL A 221 -17.54 -41.26 -34.48
C VAL A 221 -18.45 -42.47 -34.23
N ALA A 222 -18.84 -42.71 -32.98
CA ALA A 222 -19.73 -43.80 -32.63
C ALA A 222 -21.06 -43.69 -33.34
N GLY A 223 -21.64 -42.48 -33.43
CA GLY A 223 -22.91 -42.25 -34.11
C GLY A 223 -22.85 -42.53 -35.61
N TYR A 224 -21.76 -42.14 -36.29
CA TYR A 224 -21.57 -42.41 -37.70
C TYR A 224 -21.42 -43.92 -38.00
N GLU A 225 -20.54 -44.59 -37.26
CA GLU A 225 -20.30 -46.02 -37.40
C GLU A 225 -21.58 -46.86 -37.04
N THR A 226 -22.24 -46.52 -35.94
CA THR A 226 -23.48 -47.15 -35.54
C THR A 226 -24.57 -46.93 -36.59
N ARG A 227 -24.71 -45.76 -37.19
CA ARG A 227 -25.66 -45.44 -38.24
C ARG A 227 -25.43 -46.29 -39.49
N LEU A 228 -24.19 -46.39 -39.96
CA LEU A 228 -23.82 -47.22 -41.12
C LEU A 228 -24.19 -48.68 -40.88
N LYS A 229 -23.89 -49.19 -39.68
CA LYS A 229 -24.17 -50.58 -39.31
C LYS A 229 -25.66 -50.87 -39.15
N ILE A 230 -26.41 -49.93 -38.57
CA ILE A 230 -27.89 -50.03 -38.51
C ILE A 230 -28.47 -50.09 -39.93
N GLN A 231 -28.00 -49.27 -40.87
CA GLN A 231 -28.43 -49.30 -42.28
C GLN A 231 -28.08 -50.65 -42.95
N GLU A 232 -26.89 -51.18 -42.69
CA GLU A 232 -26.47 -52.49 -43.21
C GLU A 232 -27.32 -53.63 -42.62
N LEU A 233 -27.56 -53.61 -41.30
CA LEU A 233 -28.41 -54.59 -40.61
C LEU A 233 -29.87 -54.50 -41.08
N ALA A 234 -30.40 -53.30 -41.26
CA ALA A 234 -31.75 -53.06 -41.75
C ALA A 234 -31.91 -53.55 -43.22
N ALA A 235 -30.86 -53.43 -44.04
CA ALA A 235 -30.86 -53.95 -45.41
C ALA A 235 -30.78 -55.50 -45.50
N LYS A 236 -30.23 -56.18 -44.49
CA LYS A 236 -30.09 -57.62 -44.40
C LYS A 236 -31.26 -58.33 -43.77
N THR A 237 -32.07 -57.62 -42.95
CA THR A 237 -33.15 -58.24 -42.17
C THR A 237 -34.51 -57.85 -42.74
N SER A 238 -35.11 -58.75 -43.49
CA SER A 238 -36.49 -58.63 -44.05
C SER A 238 -37.59 -59.04 -43.04
N GLY A 239 -37.49 -58.62 -41.79
CA GLY A 239 -38.45 -58.99 -40.76
C GLY A 239 -38.26 -58.35 -39.40
N ASN A 240 -39.29 -58.30 -38.63
CA ASN A 240 -39.59 -57.50 -37.42
C ASN A 240 -38.70 -57.70 -36.19
N SER A 241 -37.47 -58.25 -36.28
CA SER A 241 -36.56 -58.38 -35.15
C SER A 241 -35.16 -57.85 -35.49
N LEU A 242 -35.00 -56.55 -35.43
CA LEU A 242 -33.69 -55.86 -35.47
C LEU A 242 -32.80 -56.18 -34.23
N PHE A 243 -33.24 -57.10 -33.35
CA PHE A 243 -32.62 -57.43 -32.05
C PHE A 243 -32.31 -58.92 -31.91
N ASP A 244 -31.46 -59.44 -32.78
CA ASP A 244 -30.78 -60.71 -32.52
C ASP A 244 -29.55 -60.48 -31.65
N LYS A 245 -29.18 -61.46 -30.80
CA LYS A 245 -27.97 -61.44 -29.96
C LYS A 245 -26.71 -61.14 -30.76
N GLU A 246 -26.72 -61.44 -32.07
CA GLU A 246 -25.62 -61.21 -32.99
C GLU A 246 -25.50 -59.72 -33.35
N ALA A 247 -26.64 -59.02 -33.53
CA ALA A 247 -26.68 -57.56 -33.77
C ALA A 247 -26.24 -56.75 -32.52
N ASP A 248 -26.63 -57.19 -31.31
CA ASP A 248 -26.17 -56.59 -30.06
C ASP A 248 -24.64 -56.71 -29.91
N GLY A 249 -24.05 -57.86 -30.21
CA GLY A 249 -22.61 -58.08 -30.20
C GLY A 249 -21.83 -57.19 -31.17
N VAL A 250 -22.34 -57.01 -32.37
CA VAL A 250 -21.75 -56.15 -33.39
C VAL A 250 -21.84 -54.70 -33.04
N LEU A 251 -22.99 -54.20 -32.62
CA LEU A 251 -23.19 -52.81 -32.19
C LEU A 251 -22.32 -52.49 -30.97
N ARG A 252 -22.25 -53.40 -30.01
CA ARG A 252 -21.40 -53.27 -28.86
C ARG A 252 -19.91 -53.22 -29.24
N GLY A 253 -19.47 -54.05 -30.21
CA GLY A 253 -18.10 -53.97 -30.74
C GLY A 253 -17.75 -52.58 -31.28
N ILE A 254 -18.65 -51.99 -32.09
CA ILE A 254 -18.48 -50.63 -32.62
C ILE A 254 -18.41 -49.60 -31.49
N LEU A 255 -19.28 -49.71 -30.47
CA LEU A 255 -19.23 -48.79 -29.34
C LEU A 255 -17.95 -48.95 -28.51
N LEU A 256 -17.40 -50.15 -28.40
CA LEU A 256 -16.14 -50.41 -27.71
C LEU A 256 -14.96 -49.88 -28.52
N ASP A 257 -14.97 -50.04 -29.84
CA ASP A 257 -13.94 -49.48 -30.75
C ASP A 257 -13.98 -47.95 -30.75
N ALA A 258 -15.17 -47.36 -30.84
CA ALA A 258 -15.35 -45.90 -30.73
C ALA A 258 -14.97 -45.33 -29.36
N ARG A 259 -15.10 -46.13 -28.30
CA ARG A 259 -14.60 -45.76 -26.96
C ARG A 259 -13.09 -45.65 -26.95
N GLY A 260 -12.35 -46.48 -27.71
CA GLY A 260 -10.91 -46.54 -27.76
C GLY A 260 -10.28 -46.59 -26.35
N SER A 261 -9.27 -45.76 -26.12
CA SER A 261 -8.60 -45.59 -24.81
C SER A 261 -9.33 -44.63 -23.87
N GLN A 262 -10.42 -44.00 -24.32
CA GLN A 262 -11.14 -43.01 -23.48
C GLN A 262 -11.96 -43.70 -22.39
N GLN A 263 -11.90 -43.11 -21.19
CA GLN A 263 -12.69 -43.57 -20.05
C GLN A 263 -14.13 -43.04 -20.14
N CYS A 264 -14.85 -43.36 -21.23
CA CYS A 264 -16.23 -42.96 -21.43
C CYS A 264 -17.16 -44.18 -21.48
N ARG A 265 -18.45 -43.96 -21.25
CA ARG A 265 -19.52 -44.91 -21.48
C ARG A 265 -20.33 -44.43 -22.67
N ILE A 266 -20.53 -45.32 -23.62
CA ILE A 266 -21.37 -45.06 -24.78
C ILE A 266 -22.55 -45.98 -24.71
N THR A 267 -23.76 -45.41 -24.76
CA THR A 267 -25.01 -46.15 -24.62
C THR A 267 -25.95 -45.79 -25.75
N LEU A 268 -26.49 -46.79 -26.39
CA LEU A 268 -27.50 -46.68 -27.45
C LEU A 268 -28.91 -46.83 -26.77
N ILE A 269 -29.81 -45.93 -27.12
CA ILE A 269 -31.10 -45.76 -26.47
C ILE A 269 -32.19 -45.70 -27.54
N ASP A 270 -33.29 -46.41 -27.32
CA ASP A 270 -34.47 -46.37 -28.18
C ASP A 270 -35.33 -45.11 -27.97
N CYS A 271 -36.42 -45.01 -28.74
CA CYS A 271 -37.39 -43.94 -28.65
C CYS A 271 -38.17 -43.91 -27.32
N SER A 272 -38.25 -45.06 -26.61
CA SER A 272 -38.91 -45.17 -25.31
C SER A 272 -38.00 -44.87 -24.13
N GLY A 273 -36.74 -44.63 -24.38
CA GLY A 273 -35.72 -44.38 -23.34
C GLY A 273 -35.11 -45.66 -22.76
N MET A 274 -35.34 -46.83 -23.41
CA MET A 274 -34.74 -48.08 -22.98
C MET A 274 -33.34 -48.24 -23.62
N VAL A 275 -32.44 -48.85 -22.87
CA VAL A 275 -31.07 -49.14 -23.32
C VAL A 275 -31.12 -50.32 -24.27
N ILE A 276 -30.60 -50.10 -25.46
CA ILE A 276 -30.46 -51.13 -26.49
C ILE A 276 -29.17 -51.90 -26.22
N THR A 277 -28.05 -51.23 -26.22
CA THR A 277 -26.72 -51.77 -25.92
C THR A 277 -25.81 -50.69 -25.38
N GLY A 278 -24.68 -51.05 -24.86
CA GLY A 278 -23.69 -50.06 -24.34
C GLY A 278 -22.37 -50.72 -23.98
N THR A 279 -21.34 -49.87 -23.81
CA THR A 279 -19.99 -50.34 -23.48
C THR A 279 -19.91 -51.06 -22.14
N ASP A 280 -20.75 -50.68 -21.18
CA ASP A 280 -20.75 -51.21 -19.80
C ASP A 280 -22.09 -51.92 -19.45
N VAL A 281 -22.89 -52.21 -20.44
CA VAL A 281 -24.20 -52.89 -20.26
C VAL A 281 -24.01 -54.39 -20.52
N ALA A 282 -24.53 -55.26 -19.65
CA ALA A 282 -24.48 -56.68 -19.88
C ALA A 282 -25.33 -57.06 -21.12
N PRO A 283 -24.87 -57.99 -21.96
CA PRO A 283 -25.64 -58.41 -23.13
C PRO A 283 -27.05 -58.86 -22.79
N GLY A 284 -28.05 -58.27 -23.44
CA GLY A 284 -29.48 -58.60 -23.22
C GLY A 284 -30.11 -58.00 -21.97
N ALA A 285 -29.42 -57.11 -21.25
CA ALA A 285 -29.99 -56.45 -20.09
C ALA A 285 -30.94 -55.32 -20.53
N VAL A 286 -32.20 -55.45 -20.22
CA VAL A 286 -33.23 -54.44 -20.48
C VAL A 286 -33.30 -53.49 -19.30
N SER A 287 -32.85 -52.26 -19.50
CA SER A 287 -32.89 -51.23 -18.47
C SER A 287 -33.24 -49.85 -19.08
N SER A 288 -33.92 -49.01 -18.30
CA SER A 288 -34.16 -47.64 -18.74
C SER A 288 -32.86 -46.82 -18.58
N PHE A 289 -32.59 -45.97 -19.54
CA PHE A 289 -31.45 -45.07 -19.46
C PHE A 289 -31.67 -44.04 -18.33
N LYS A 290 -30.82 -44.11 -17.33
CA LYS A 290 -30.79 -43.15 -16.23
C LYS A 290 -29.45 -42.43 -16.24
N PRO A 291 -29.38 -41.27 -16.86
CA PRO A 291 -28.11 -40.55 -17.01
C PRO A 291 -27.51 -40.09 -15.66
N CYS A 292 -28.39 -39.92 -14.69
CA CYS A 292 -27.96 -39.42 -13.38
C CYS A 292 -28.35 -40.45 -12.32
N ARG A 293 -27.39 -41.08 -11.65
CA ARG A 293 -27.66 -41.96 -10.51
C ARG A 293 -28.27 -41.19 -9.34
N GLY A 294 -29.57 -40.86 -9.44
CA GLY A 294 -30.33 -40.14 -8.40
C GLY A 294 -30.19 -38.60 -8.39
N GLY A 295 -29.45 -38.01 -9.29
CA GLY A 295 -29.29 -36.54 -9.43
C GLY A 295 -30.14 -35.95 -10.55
N THR A 296 -30.29 -34.62 -10.54
CA THR A 296 -30.91 -33.88 -11.65
C THR A 296 -29.84 -33.43 -12.65
N PRO A 297 -30.08 -33.62 -13.97
CA PRO A 297 -29.16 -33.13 -14.99
C PRO A 297 -29.18 -31.59 -15.07
N GLU A 298 -28.05 -30.97 -14.96
CA GLU A 298 -27.87 -29.53 -15.12
C GLU A 298 -27.21 -29.23 -16.49
N PRO A 299 -27.80 -28.38 -17.34
CA PRO A 299 -27.18 -28.03 -18.62
C PRO A 299 -25.87 -27.24 -18.38
N VAL A 300 -24.83 -27.54 -19.17
CA VAL A 300 -23.54 -26.87 -19.10
C VAL A 300 -23.25 -26.19 -20.45
N GLY A 301 -23.37 -24.85 -20.47
CA GLY A 301 -23.24 -24.08 -21.69
C GLY A 301 -24.36 -24.31 -22.70
N GLU A 302 -24.13 -23.93 -23.95
CA GLU A 302 -25.11 -24.06 -25.07
C GLU A 302 -24.95 -25.35 -25.88
N SER A 303 -24.00 -26.21 -25.52
CA SER A 303 -23.55 -27.35 -26.34
C SER A 303 -24.38 -28.62 -26.17
N GLY A 304 -25.50 -28.59 -25.44
CA GLY A 304 -26.33 -29.78 -25.18
C GLY A 304 -25.70 -30.82 -24.25
N ILE A 305 -24.61 -30.45 -23.58
CA ILE A 305 -23.91 -31.26 -22.57
C ILE A 305 -24.58 -31.03 -21.21
N TYR A 306 -24.83 -32.09 -20.49
CA TYR A 306 -25.41 -32.04 -19.15
C TYR A 306 -24.41 -32.56 -18.11
N ARG A 307 -24.40 -31.94 -16.95
CA ARG A 307 -23.66 -32.41 -15.79
C ARG A 307 -24.62 -33.08 -14.81
N CYS A 308 -24.28 -34.27 -14.39
CA CYS A 308 -24.97 -35.01 -13.35
C CYS A 308 -24.14 -35.06 -12.07
N MET A 309 -24.63 -34.47 -11.01
CA MET A 309 -24.06 -34.65 -9.69
C MET A 309 -24.84 -35.74 -8.93
N PRO A 310 -24.16 -36.75 -8.35
CA PRO A 310 -24.87 -37.78 -7.58
C PRO A 310 -25.54 -37.18 -6.34
N THR A 311 -26.77 -37.59 -6.08
CA THR A 311 -27.45 -37.40 -4.78
C THR A 311 -26.97 -38.51 -3.85
N LEU A 312 -26.33 -38.13 -2.76
CA LEU A 312 -25.81 -39.08 -1.77
C LEU A 312 -26.61 -38.93 -0.49
N ASP A 313 -26.93 -40.05 0.14
CA ASP A 313 -27.70 -40.14 1.40
C ASP A 313 -26.95 -39.56 2.62
N ARG A 314 -25.70 -39.15 2.43
CA ARG A 314 -24.87 -38.53 3.45
C ARG A 314 -24.38 -37.15 2.99
N PRO A 315 -24.17 -36.17 3.90
CA PRO A 315 -23.59 -34.87 3.57
C PRO A 315 -22.13 -35.04 3.15
N VAL A 316 -21.91 -35.17 1.85
CA VAL A 316 -20.59 -35.29 1.25
C VAL A 316 -20.15 -33.91 0.75
N PRO A 317 -18.88 -33.52 0.96
CA PRO A 317 -18.34 -32.24 0.47
C PRO A 317 -18.61 -32.05 -1.02
N LEU A 318 -18.93 -30.81 -1.41
CA LEU A 318 -19.17 -30.46 -2.83
C LEU A 318 -18.02 -30.94 -3.73
N LEU A 319 -16.78 -30.85 -3.23
CA LEU A 319 -15.56 -31.31 -3.90
C LEU A 319 -15.63 -32.81 -4.29
N GLN A 320 -16.07 -33.66 -3.39
CA GLN A 320 -16.20 -35.08 -3.63
C GLN A 320 -17.41 -35.39 -4.54
N ARG A 321 -18.51 -34.62 -4.37
CA ARG A 321 -19.67 -34.74 -5.28
C ARG A 321 -19.29 -34.38 -6.72
N MET A 322 -18.41 -33.41 -6.91
CA MET A 322 -17.87 -33.07 -8.24
C MET A 322 -16.94 -34.17 -8.76
N HIS A 323 -16.14 -34.81 -7.89
CA HIS A 323 -15.32 -35.95 -8.28
C HIS A 323 -16.16 -37.08 -8.88
N ASP A 324 -17.29 -37.36 -8.27
CA ASP A 324 -18.20 -38.42 -8.68
C ASP A 324 -19.19 -37.96 -9.75
N ALA A 325 -19.07 -36.73 -10.26
CA ALA A 325 -19.92 -36.19 -11.30
C ALA A 325 -19.65 -36.86 -12.66
N THR A 326 -20.70 -36.96 -13.44
CA THR A 326 -20.65 -37.45 -14.83
C THR A 326 -21.13 -36.35 -15.76
N PHE A 327 -20.49 -36.20 -16.88
CA PHE A 327 -20.92 -35.32 -17.98
C PHE A 327 -21.48 -36.22 -19.09
N PHE A 328 -22.61 -35.85 -19.66
CA PHE A 328 -23.16 -36.61 -20.77
C PHE A 328 -23.75 -35.70 -21.83
N HIS A 329 -23.69 -36.17 -23.06
CA HIS A 329 -24.37 -35.59 -24.21
C HIS A 329 -25.21 -36.67 -24.86
N ARG A 330 -26.47 -36.33 -25.23
CA ARG A 330 -27.37 -37.21 -25.95
C ARG A 330 -27.73 -36.60 -27.31
N ALA A 331 -27.47 -37.32 -28.39
CA ALA A 331 -27.87 -36.90 -29.71
C ALA A 331 -28.59 -38.01 -30.50
N PRO A 332 -29.50 -37.64 -31.40
CA PRO A 332 -30.14 -38.61 -32.29
C PRO A 332 -29.14 -39.13 -33.30
N ILE A 333 -29.19 -40.45 -33.60
CA ILE A 333 -28.27 -41.06 -34.55
C ILE A 333 -28.75 -40.86 -35.99
N GLY A 334 -30.06 -40.76 -36.23
CA GLY A 334 -30.66 -40.74 -37.55
C GLY A 334 -30.59 -42.10 -38.24
N GLY A 335 -31.04 -42.23 -39.45
CA GLY A 335 -30.95 -43.49 -40.21
C GLY A 335 -32.22 -44.37 -40.21
N GLY A 336 -33.39 -43.79 -39.88
CA GLY A 336 -34.67 -44.49 -39.98
C GLY A 336 -35.17 -45.11 -38.64
N ALA A 337 -34.28 -45.35 -37.70
CA ALA A 337 -34.64 -45.70 -36.33
C ALA A 337 -34.59 -44.44 -35.45
N ASN A 338 -35.65 -44.13 -34.71
CA ASN A 338 -35.68 -43.01 -33.76
C ASN A 338 -34.82 -43.30 -32.49
N TRP A 339 -33.57 -43.67 -32.70
CA TRP A 339 -32.62 -43.99 -31.65
C TRP A 339 -31.76 -42.79 -31.31
N SER A 340 -31.31 -42.76 -30.10
CA SER A 340 -30.38 -41.74 -29.61
C SER A 340 -29.16 -42.40 -28.96
N MET A 341 -28.02 -41.77 -29.10
CA MET A 341 -26.79 -42.18 -28.43
C MET A 341 -26.47 -41.20 -27.30
N ALA A 342 -26.14 -41.76 -26.15
CA ALA A 342 -25.62 -41.01 -25.04
C ALA A 342 -24.17 -41.39 -24.77
N VAL A 343 -23.32 -40.39 -24.66
CA VAL A 343 -21.93 -40.57 -24.28
C VAL A 343 -21.74 -39.92 -22.91
N GLU A 344 -21.30 -40.72 -21.95
CA GLU A 344 -21.08 -40.32 -20.57
C GLU A 344 -19.59 -40.32 -20.25
N PHE A 345 -19.08 -39.20 -19.73
CA PHE A 345 -17.72 -39.08 -19.25
C PHE A 345 -17.68 -38.88 -17.74
N PRO A 346 -17.03 -39.76 -16.97
CA PRO A 346 -16.78 -39.52 -15.56
C PRO A 346 -15.80 -38.33 -15.41
N PHE A 347 -16.11 -37.43 -14.50
CA PHE A 347 -15.23 -36.25 -14.29
C PHE A 347 -13.92 -36.60 -13.55
N ALA A 348 -13.93 -37.68 -12.78
CA ALA A 348 -12.80 -38.10 -11.93
C ALA A 348 -11.45 -38.17 -12.63
N PRO A 349 -11.31 -38.74 -13.85
CA PRO A 349 -10.00 -38.76 -14.54
C PRO A 349 -9.49 -37.37 -14.90
N TYR A 350 -10.36 -36.51 -15.43
CA TYR A 350 -10.03 -35.13 -15.77
C TYR A 350 -9.71 -34.30 -14.54
N GLN A 351 -10.51 -34.46 -13.49
CA GLN A 351 -10.26 -33.82 -12.21
C GLN A 351 -8.91 -34.24 -11.61
N ARG A 352 -8.51 -35.51 -11.77
CA ARG A 352 -7.22 -36.00 -11.29
C ARG A 352 -6.04 -35.25 -11.93
N VAL A 353 -6.05 -35.11 -13.26
CA VAL A 353 -5.01 -34.41 -14.00
C VAL A 353 -4.95 -32.96 -13.53
N LEU A 354 -6.10 -32.30 -13.53
CA LEU A 354 -6.24 -30.91 -13.13
C LEU A 354 -5.81 -30.66 -11.68
N LEU A 355 -6.13 -31.61 -10.78
CA LEU A 355 -5.67 -31.53 -9.38
C LEU A 355 -4.16 -31.69 -9.23
N ASN A 356 -3.55 -32.56 -10.04
CA ASN A 356 -2.09 -32.72 -10.04
C ASN A 356 -1.42 -31.41 -10.45
N ASP A 357 -1.85 -30.79 -11.56
CA ASP A 357 -1.33 -29.50 -12.02
C ASP A 357 -1.53 -28.40 -10.96
N TYR A 358 -2.69 -28.45 -10.28
CA TYR A 358 -3.00 -27.49 -9.22
C TYR A 358 -2.14 -27.70 -7.97
N ILE A 359 -1.96 -28.97 -7.56
CA ILE A 359 -1.08 -29.34 -6.43
C ILE A 359 0.36 -28.93 -6.73
N GLU A 360 0.85 -29.19 -7.94
CA GLU A 360 2.19 -28.79 -8.37
C GLU A 360 2.36 -27.26 -8.28
N SER A 361 1.40 -26.51 -8.82
CA SER A 361 1.37 -25.06 -8.73
C SER A 361 1.37 -24.56 -7.28
N LEU A 362 0.56 -25.17 -6.41
CA LEU A 362 0.50 -24.84 -4.98
C LEU A 362 1.82 -25.16 -4.27
N LEU A 363 2.45 -26.29 -4.58
CA LEU A 363 3.76 -26.66 -4.00
C LEU A 363 4.85 -25.68 -4.43
N ILE A 364 4.86 -25.25 -5.69
CA ILE A 364 5.78 -24.23 -6.17
C ILE A 364 5.56 -22.91 -5.43
N VAL A 365 4.31 -22.44 -5.34
CA VAL A 365 3.96 -21.22 -4.61
C VAL A 365 4.35 -21.33 -3.14
N LEU A 366 4.07 -22.45 -2.51
CA LEU A 366 4.41 -22.69 -1.11
C LEU A 366 5.92 -22.73 -0.88
N GLY A 367 6.65 -23.46 -1.74
CA GLY A 367 8.12 -23.53 -1.68
C GLY A 367 8.76 -22.16 -1.87
N LEU A 368 8.28 -21.40 -2.85
CA LEU A 368 8.72 -20.03 -3.08
C LEU A 368 8.42 -19.13 -1.87
N ASN A 369 7.23 -19.23 -1.30
CA ASN A 369 6.85 -18.46 -0.11
C ASN A 369 7.68 -18.82 1.11
N MET A 370 7.99 -20.09 1.32
CA MET A 370 8.87 -20.52 2.41
C MET A 370 10.30 -20.01 2.22
N PHE A 371 10.81 -20.06 1.00
CA PHE A 371 12.12 -19.49 0.67
C PHE A 371 12.15 -17.98 0.93
N VAL A 372 11.12 -17.25 0.44
CA VAL A 372 11.02 -15.80 0.64
C VAL A 372 10.79 -15.47 2.12
N LEU A 373 10.03 -16.26 2.85
CA LEU A 373 9.88 -16.09 4.30
C LEU A 373 11.23 -16.14 5.01
N MET A 374 12.06 -17.15 4.71
CA MET A 374 13.39 -17.30 5.31
C MET A 374 14.33 -16.15 4.91
N THR A 375 14.36 -15.81 3.63
CA THR A 375 15.19 -14.71 3.12
C THR A 375 14.74 -13.36 3.67
N SER A 376 13.43 -13.11 3.70
CA SER A 376 12.85 -11.86 4.24
C SER A 376 13.14 -11.69 5.73
N LEU A 377 13.06 -12.77 6.52
CA LEU A 377 13.44 -12.74 7.93
C LEU A 377 14.93 -12.42 8.09
N SER A 378 15.79 -13.06 7.29
CA SER A 378 17.24 -12.83 7.33
C SER A 378 17.59 -11.40 6.91
N VAL A 379 17.07 -10.93 5.76
CA VAL A 379 17.34 -9.60 5.23
C VAL A 379 16.77 -8.52 6.18
N SER A 380 15.52 -8.68 6.60
CA SER A 380 14.89 -7.72 7.52
C SER A 380 15.67 -7.60 8.85
N HIS A 381 16.15 -8.71 9.37
CA HIS A 381 16.96 -8.70 10.59
C HIS A 381 18.34 -8.07 10.36
N ARG A 382 19.00 -8.40 9.25
CA ARG A 382 20.32 -7.86 8.90
C ARG A 382 20.28 -6.35 8.64
N LEU A 383 19.23 -5.85 8.03
CA LEU A 383 19.06 -4.41 7.75
C LEU A 383 18.61 -3.62 8.99
N ALA A 384 17.68 -4.16 9.77
CA ALA A 384 17.09 -3.42 10.86
C ALA A 384 17.86 -3.53 12.18
N ALA A 385 18.54 -4.63 12.43
CA ALA A 385 19.25 -4.85 13.70
C ALA A 385 20.36 -3.80 13.96
N PRO A 386 21.22 -3.46 12.98
CA PRO A 386 22.19 -2.40 13.17
C PRO A 386 21.57 -1.06 13.47
N LEU A 387 20.49 -0.68 12.76
CA LEU A 387 19.76 0.57 12.96
C LEU A 387 19.10 0.64 14.34
N CYS A 388 18.49 -0.46 14.79
CA CYS A 388 17.90 -0.53 16.13
C CYS A 388 18.96 -0.43 17.22
N ARG A 389 20.10 -1.10 17.05
CA ARG A 389 21.24 -1.00 17.97
C ARG A 389 21.84 0.40 17.97
N LEU A 390 21.98 1.02 16.78
CA LEU A 390 22.45 2.40 16.65
C LEU A 390 21.52 3.36 17.40
N SER A 391 20.20 3.23 17.22
CA SER A 391 19.20 4.03 17.94
C SER A 391 19.32 3.86 19.46
N GLN A 392 19.54 2.64 19.95
CA GLN A 392 19.76 2.38 21.38
C GLN A 392 21.05 2.99 21.91
N VAL A 393 22.15 2.87 21.15
CA VAL A 393 23.44 3.44 21.53
C VAL A 393 23.34 4.96 21.57
N THR A 394 22.69 5.58 20.57
CA THR A 394 22.54 7.05 20.49
C THR A 394 21.56 7.60 21.53
N THR A 395 20.52 6.88 21.89
CA THR A 395 19.56 7.32 22.95
C THR A 395 20.23 7.37 24.31
N ASP A 396 21.10 6.42 24.62
CA ASP A 396 21.84 6.38 25.91
C ASP A 396 23.18 7.14 25.86
N LEU A 397 23.52 7.74 24.72
CA LEU A 397 24.82 8.40 24.50
C LEU A 397 25.17 9.45 25.57
N PRO A 398 24.26 10.36 25.97
CA PRO A 398 24.58 11.36 26.99
C PRO A 398 24.94 10.77 28.35
N LYS A 399 24.33 9.64 28.72
CA LYS A 399 24.61 8.95 29.99
C LYS A 399 25.91 8.12 29.94
N ARG A 400 26.27 7.63 28.75
CA ARG A 400 27.47 6.82 28.54
C ARG A 400 28.73 7.68 28.34
N LEU A 401 28.61 8.85 27.75
CA LEU A 401 29.70 9.83 27.61
C LEU A 401 30.23 10.27 28.98
N LEU A 402 29.34 10.30 30.00
CA LEU A 402 29.72 10.63 31.38
C LEU A 402 30.40 9.46 32.12
N ARG A 403 30.40 8.23 31.59
CA ARG A 403 30.89 7.01 32.27
C ARG A 403 32.11 6.34 31.58
N GLU A 404 32.74 6.98 30.60
CA GLU A 404 33.93 6.49 29.85
C GLU A 404 33.78 5.11 29.16
N ASN A 405 32.58 4.60 28.95
CA ASN A 405 32.42 3.25 28.40
C ASN A 405 31.51 3.22 27.17
N ILE A 406 32.05 3.58 25.99
CA ILE A 406 31.42 3.29 24.69
C ILE A 406 32.11 2.07 24.10
N SER A 407 31.74 0.89 24.56
CA SER A 407 32.50 -0.32 24.25
C SER A 407 32.04 -1.09 23.00
N ALA A 408 30.88 -0.80 22.38
CA ALA A 408 30.50 -1.50 21.16
C ALA A 408 29.54 -0.69 20.27
N TRP A 409 30.04 -0.17 19.18
CA TRP A 409 29.23 0.31 18.08
C TRP A 409 28.75 -0.91 17.26
N PRO A 410 27.51 -0.88 16.74
CA PRO A 410 27.05 -1.94 15.84
C PRO A 410 27.83 -1.89 14.52
N GLU A 411 28.04 -3.05 13.91
CA GLU A 411 28.60 -3.19 12.57
C GLU A 411 27.49 -3.54 11.58
N SER A 412 27.61 -3.11 10.33
CA SER A 412 26.65 -3.41 9.27
C SER A 412 27.37 -3.88 8.01
N MET A 413 26.78 -4.86 7.33
CA MET A 413 27.24 -5.28 5.99
C MET A 413 26.73 -4.33 4.88
N VAL A 414 25.84 -3.40 5.22
CA VAL A 414 25.28 -2.42 4.28
C VAL A 414 26.08 -1.16 4.41
N SER A 415 26.70 -0.73 3.30
CA SER A 415 27.64 0.38 3.24
C SER A 415 27.06 1.68 3.78
N GLU A 416 25.81 2.00 3.43
CA GLU A 416 25.12 3.22 3.85
C GLU A 416 24.81 3.21 5.35
N ILE A 417 24.49 2.04 5.90
CA ILE A 417 24.26 1.89 7.34
C ILE A 417 25.59 1.94 8.09
N ASP A 418 26.61 1.31 7.57
CA ASP A 418 27.95 1.33 8.16
C ASP A 418 28.55 2.73 8.15
N GLN A 419 28.40 3.45 7.05
CA GLN A 419 28.77 4.85 6.95
C GLN A 419 27.99 5.72 7.94
N LEU A 420 26.69 5.49 8.11
CA LEU A 420 25.88 6.18 9.11
C LEU A 420 26.40 5.90 10.53
N ILE A 421 26.71 4.65 10.85
CA ILE A 421 27.29 4.25 12.12
C ILE A 421 28.66 4.95 12.31
N GLY A 422 29.50 4.97 11.27
CA GLY A 422 30.78 5.65 11.27
C GLY A 422 30.66 7.14 11.58
N ASN A 423 29.69 7.82 10.94
CA ASN A 423 29.42 9.23 11.18
C ASN A 423 28.99 9.49 12.63
N PHE A 424 28.10 8.64 13.19
CA PHE A 424 27.70 8.74 14.59
C PHE A 424 28.85 8.45 15.55
N LYS A 425 29.73 7.51 15.22
CA LYS A 425 30.94 7.21 16.00
C LYS A 425 31.89 8.40 16.04
N VAL A 426 32.18 9.02 14.89
CA VAL A 426 33.01 10.22 14.80
C VAL A 426 32.36 11.38 15.58
N MET A 427 31.07 11.60 15.42
CA MET A 427 30.34 12.63 16.17
C MET A 427 30.41 12.38 17.69
N SER A 428 30.27 11.11 18.11
CA SER A 428 30.36 10.72 19.51
C SER A 428 31.75 10.99 20.10
N ILE A 429 32.81 10.68 19.36
CA ILE A 429 34.20 10.96 19.77
C ILE A 429 34.44 12.46 19.89
N ALA A 430 33.99 13.23 18.89
CA ALA A 430 34.11 14.69 18.91
C ALA A 430 33.33 15.32 20.07
N LEU A 431 32.12 14.81 20.34
CA LEU A 431 31.35 15.22 21.52
C LEU A 431 32.04 14.86 22.83
N SER A 432 32.58 13.65 22.96
CA SER A 432 33.33 13.22 24.15
C SER A 432 34.55 14.09 24.41
N GLN A 433 35.32 14.38 23.34
CA GLN A 433 36.47 15.28 23.44
C GLN A 433 36.07 16.69 23.87
N ARG A 434 34.98 17.21 23.31
CA ARG A 434 34.46 18.53 23.71
C ARG A 434 33.92 18.53 25.14
N PHE A 435 33.27 17.47 25.58
CA PHE A 435 32.84 17.34 26.98
C PHE A 435 34.02 17.27 27.94
N GLN A 436 35.06 16.50 27.61
CA GLN A 436 36.31 16.47 28.40
C GLN A 436 37.00 17.82 28.43
N GLU A 437 37.11 18.50 27.27
CA GLU A 437 37.67 19.84 27.18
C GLU A 437 36.89 20.86 28.05
N ILE A 438 35.54 20.79 27.99
CA ILE A 438 34.68 21.65 28.84
C ILE A 438 34.84 21.28 30.31
N THR A 439 34.92 19.99 30.66
CA THR A 439 35.11 19.58 32.05
C THR A 439 36.46 20.01 32.57
N TYR A 440 37.52 19.79 31.79
CA TYR A 440 38.88 20.23 32.12
C TYR A 440 39.01 21.76 32.20
N THR A 441 38.39 22.49 31.26
CA THR A 441 38.33 23.95 31.32
C THR A 441 37.49 24.46 32.48
N ASN A 442 36.41 23.75 32.85
CA ASN A 442 35.64 24.13 34.03
C ASN A 442 36.40 23.85 35.34
N GLU A 443 37.06 22.68 35.45
CA GLU A 443 37.92 22.37 36.62
C GLU A 443 39.09 23.33 36.70
N ALA A 444 39.76 23.65 35.58
CA ALA A 444 40.81 24.63 35.49
C ALA A 444 40.28 26.05 35.82
N LEU A 445 39.08 26.37 35.32
CA LEU A 445 38.43 27.63 35.60
C LEU A 445 38.00 27.74 37.10
N GLU A 446 37.46 26.61 37.66
CA GLU A 446 37.14 26.57 39.08
C GLU A 446 38.40 26.73 39.97
N HIS A 447 39.51 26.05 39.56
CA HIS A 447 40.77 26.22 40.27
C HIS A 447 41.31 27.65 40.11
N HIS A 448 41.27 28.21 38.87
CA HIS A 448 41.67 29.55 38.62
C HIS A 448 40.79 30.61 39.27
N VAL A 449 39.46 30.34 39.32
CA VAL A 449 38.52 31.19 40.03
C VAL A 449 38.74 31.09 41.54
N ALA A 450 39.05 29.89 42.09
CA ALA A 450 39.38 29.76 43.53
C ALA A 450 40.69 30.45 43.86
N GLU A 451 41.72 30.35 43.05
CA GLU A 451 43.00 31.05 43.21
C GLU A 451 42.84 32.55 43.06
N ARG A 452 42.15 33.01 42.00
CA ARG A 452 41.88 34.44 41.76
C ARG A 452 40.91 35.03 42.83
N THR A 453 39.94 34.20 43.30
CA THR A 453 39.05 34.66 44.39
C THR A 453 39.83 34.83 45.69
N GLY A 454 40.81 33.94 45.93
CA GLY A 454 41.75 34.07 47.07
C GLY A 454 42.65 35.32 46.93
N GLU A 455 43.17 35.60 45.76
CA GLU A 455 43.95 36.82 45.48
C GLU A 455 43.11 38.09 45.52
N LEU A 456 41.92 38.06 44.89
CA LEU A 456 40.98 39.19 44.87
C LEU A 456 40.40 39.47 46.27
N THR A 457 40.18 38.40 47.06
CA THR A 457 39.70 38.61 48.45
C THR A 457 40.76 39.34 49.29
N ARG A 458 42.04 39.11 49.04
CA ARG A 458 43.14 39.85 49.69
C ARG A 458 43.33 41.27 49.09
N ALA A 459 43.19 41.45 47.77
CA ALA A 459 43.33 42.77 47.14
C ALA A 459 42.05 43.64 47.28
N ASN A 460 40.87 43.04 47.34
CA ASN A 460 39.58 43.73 47.43
C ASN A 460 39.24 44.22 48.85
N ALA A 461 39.92 43.72 49.91
CA ALA A 461 39.74 44.26 51.24
C ALA A 461 40.14 45.73 51.34
N GLU A 462 40.95 46.19 50.39
CA GLU A 462 41.44 47.59 50.37
C GLU A 462 40.78 48.50 49.32
N LEU A 463 40.23 47.92 48.22
CA LEU A 463 39.71 48.70 47.08
C LEU A 463 38.19 48.65 46.89
N GLN A 464 37.48 48.00 47.76
CA GLN A 464 36.10 47.51 47.54
C GLN A 464 34.95 48.48 47.84
N LYS A 465 35.15 49.72 48.08
CA LYS A 465 33.98 50.58 48.37
C LYS A 465 33.42 51.40 47.22
N GLU A 466 34.12 51.60 46.14
CA GLU A 466 33.63 52.61 45.19
C GLU A 466 33.57 52.19 43.69
N ILE A 467 34.16 51.07 43.28
CA ILE A 467 34.27 50.75 41.83
C ILE A 467 33.51 49.46 41.43
N ALA A 468 33.09 48.65 42.44
CA ALA A 468 32.57 47.29 42.18
C ALA A 468 31.18 47.23 41.51
N GLU A 469 30.28 48.16 41.76
CA GLU A 469 28.89 48.02 41.32
C GLU A 469 28.62 48.38 39.84
N ARG A 470 29.39 49.27 39.24
CA ARG A 470 29.13 49.67 37.84
C ARG A 470 29.75 48.76 36.76
N ARG A 471 30.85 48.06 37.04
CA ARG A 471 31.52 47.24 36.04
C ARG A 471 31.00 45.81 35.85
N ILE A 472 30.26 45.31 36.84
CA ILE A 472 29.76 43.93 36.78
C ILE A 472 28.57 43.81 35.80
N THR A 473 27.70 44.81 35.77
CA THR A 473 26.48 44.77 34.96
C THR A 473 26.74 44.89 33.45
N GLU A 474 27.72 45.60 33.02
CA GLU A 474 28.08 45.76 31.58
C GLU A 474 28.73 44.50 31.00
N ARG A 475 29.62 43.83 31.76
CA ARG A 475 30.31 42.63 31.22
C ARG A 475 29.41 41.40 31.09
N GLN A 476 28.42 41.27 31.93
CA GLN A 476 27.43 40.14 31.79
C GLN A 476 26.55 40.32 30.58
N ARG A 477 26.17 41.52 30.22
CA ARG A 477 25.36 41.81 29.04
C ARG A 477 26.11 41.44 27.72
N ASP A 478 27.39 41.76 27.64
CA ASP A 478 28.19 41.56 26.45
C ASP A 478 28.51 40.05 26.23
N HIS A 479 28.67 39.30 27.32
CA HIS A 479 28.93 37.84 27.23
C HIS A 479 27.68 37.06 26.76
N LEU A 480 26.53 37.41 27.25
CA LEU A 480 25.25 36.80 26.82
C LEU A 480 24.94 37.05 25.33
N MET A 481 25.31 38.24 24.82
CA MET A 481 25.14 38.58 23.40
C MET A 481 26.02 37.71 22.48
N VAL A 482 27.28 37.48 22.87
CA VAL A 482 28.21 36.67 22.10
C VAL A 482 27.85 35.19 22.09
N GLU A 483 27.35 34.67 23.23
CA GLU A 483 26.92 33.27 23.36
C GLU A 483 25.67 33.01 22.53
N LEU A 484 24.73 33.95 22.51
CA LEU A 484 23.52 33.89 21.69
C LEU A 484 23.86 33.88 20.18
N GLN A 485 24.80 34.69 19.75
CA GLN A 485 25.26 34.74 18.35
C GLN A 485 25.95 33.42 17.95
N LYS A 486 26.74 32.81 18.84
CA LYS A 486 27.43 31.55 18.58
C LYS A 486 26.47 30.40 18.43
N LYS A 487 25.46 30.28 19.33
CA LYS A 487 24.44 29.26 19.28
C LYS A 487 23.55 29.35 18.02
N ASN A 488 23.22 30.57 17.63
CA ASN A 488 22.44 30.79 16.40
C ASN A 488 23.22 30.34 15.14
N LYS A 489 24.53 30.55 15.12
CA LYS A 489 25.40 30.17 13.99
C LYS A 489 25.59 28.63 13.90
N GLU A 490 25.63 27.93 15.05
CA GLU A 490 25.69 26.45 15.12
C GLU A 490 24.39 25.81 14.60
N LEU A 491 23.23 26.31 15.02
CA LEU A 491 21.92 25.85 14.58
C LEU A 491 21.73 25.97 13.06
N GLU A 492 22.15 27.07 12.49
CA GLU A 492 22.08 27.32 11.04
C GLU A 492 22.98 26.36 10.22
N GLY A 493 24.18 26.01 10.79
CA GLY A 493 25.08 25.04 10.17
C GLY A 493 24.51 23.65 10.07
N ILE A 494 23.81 23.21 11.11
CA ILE A 494 23.15 21.88 11.16
C ILE A 494 22.06 21.76 10.09
N VAL A 495 21.25 22.81 9.91
CA VAL A 495 20.18 22.82 8.89
C VAL A 495 20.76 22.72 7.48
N TYR A 496 21.89 23.35 7.22
CA TYR A 496 22.55 23.29 5.92
C TYR A 496 23.10 21.90 5.59
N VAL A 497 23.83 21.28 6.53
CA VAL A 497 24.41 19.95 6.34
C VAL A 497 23.31 18.90 6.20
N ALA A 498 22.33 18.91 7.10
CA ALA A 498 21.21 17.97 7.05
C ALA A 498 20.43 18.06 5.72
N SER A 499 20.24 19.27 5.20
CA SER A 499 19.53 19.46 3.93
C SER A 499 20.35 18.97 2.72
N HIS A 500 21.68 19.12 2.77
CA HIS A 500 22.58 18.60 1.73
C HIS A 500 22.58 17.06 1.72
N ASP A 501 22.71 16.45 2.90
CA ASP A 501 22.81 14.99 3.04
C ASP A 501 21.49 14.27 2.77
N LEU A 502 20.37 14.96 2.94
CA LEU A 502 19.06 14.45 2.53
C LEU A 502 18.82 14.57 1.02
N ARG A 503 19.47 15.50 0.33
CA ARG A 503 19.27 15.67 -1.12
C ARG A 503 19.90 14.53 -1.93
N SER A 504 21.06 14.02 -1.52
CA SER A 504 21.76 12.94 -2.24
C SER A 504 20.93 11.67 -2.39
N PRO A 505 20.35 11.08 -1.32
CA PRO A 505 19.46 9.92 -1.46
C PRO A 505 18.21 10.21 -2.30
N LEU A 506 17.67 11.41 -2.24
CA LEU A 506 16.51 11.80 -3.05
C LEU A 506 16.81 11.78 -4.56
N VAL A 507 18.01 12.29 -4.95
CA VAL A 507 18.47 12.26 -6.34
C VAL A 507 18.62 10.80 -6.82
N ASN A 508 19.16 9.91 -5.98
CA ASN A 508 19.32 8.51 -6.31
C ASN A 508 17.95 7.81 -6.52
N VAL A 509 17.00 8.01 -5.61
CA VAL A 509 15.66 7.44 -5.74
C VAL A 509 14.96 7.97 -6.99
N LYS A 510 15.11 9.27 -7.33
CA LYS A 510 14.60 9.85 -8.58
C LYS A 510 15.22 9.20 -9.82
N GLY A 511 16.54 8.95 -9.77
CA GLY A 511 17.27 8.27 -10.85
C GLY A 511 16.76 6.84 -11.08
N PHE A 512 16.62 6.06 -10.01
CA PHE A 512 16.13 4.68 -10.09
C PHE A 512 14.67 4.62 -10.53
N SER A 513 13.82 5.53 -10.06
CA SER A 513 12.41 5.61 -10.49
C SER A 513 12.30 5.89 -12.00
N ARG A 514 13.13 6.81 -12.54
CA ARG A 514 13.18 7.08 -13.99
C ARG A 514 13.69 5.89 -14.78
N LYS A 515 14.72 5.19 -14.28
CA LYS A 515 15.26 4.00 -14.93
C LYS A 515 14.21 2.88 -14.98
N LEU A 516 13.51 2.68 -13.87
CA LEU A 516 12.43 1.70 -13.79
C LEU A 516 11.27 2.06 -14.75
N ALA A 517 10.89 3.33 -14.82
CA ALA A 517 9.88 3.81 -15.77
C ALA A 517 10.28 3.50 -17.22
N LYS A 518 11.56 3.73 -17.57
CA LYS A 518 12.09 3.42 -18.89
C LYS A 518 12.05 1.92 -19.19
N SER A 519 12.48 1.08 -18.25
CA SER A 519 12.46 -0.37 -18.41
C SER A 519 11.03 -0.93 -18.54
N CYS A 520 10.06 -0.32 -17.85
CA CYS A 520 8.66 -0.68 -17.99
C CYS A 520 8.09 -0.28 -19.36
N ALA A 521 8.51 0.88 -19.89
CA ALA A 521 8.13 1.30 -21.24
C ALA A 521 8.76 0.40 -22.33
N GLU A 522 10.03 -0.01 -22.16
CA GLU A 522 10.68 -0.96 -23.04
C GLU A 522 10.00 -2.34 -23.00
N LEU A 523 9.53 -2.76 -21.82
CA LEU A 523 8.77 -4.00 -21.65
C LEU A 523 7.39 -3.89 -22.30
N ASP A 524 6.71 -2.76 -22.19
CA ASP A 524 5.42 -2.49 -22.83
C ASP A 524 5.54 -2.56 -24.37
N GLU A 525 6.58 -1.92 -24.92
CA GLU A 525 6.88 -1.97 -26.36
C GLU A 525 7.22 -3.41 -26.85
N PHE A 526 7.93 -4.19 -26.01
CA PHE A 526 8.22 -5.59 -26.30
C PHE A 526 6.95 -6.46 -26.28
N MET A 527 6.06 -6.22 -25.34
CA MET A 527 4.79 -6.93 -25.20
C MET A 527 3.83 -6.64 -26.35
N ASP A 528 3.78 -5.40 -26.85
CA ASP A 528 3.00 -5.03 -28.04
C ASP A 528 3.45 -5.81 -29.30
N GLY A 529 4.73 -6.27 -29.33
CA GLY A 529 5.30 -7.09 -30.40
C GLY A 529 5.00 -8.59 -30.32
N LEU A 530 4.51 -9.10 -29.19
CA LEU A 530 4.35 -10.55 -28.93
C LEU A 530 3.01 -11.14 -29.39
N GLY A 531 2.05 -10.33 -29.88
CA GLY A 531 0.77 -10.81 -30.43
C GLY A 531 -0.06 -11.61 -29.42
N LEU A 532 -0.10 -11.15 -28.17
CA LEU A 532 -0.85 -11.76 -27.07
C LEU A 532 -2.35 -11.79 -27.36
N ASP A 533 -3.05 -12.78 -26.80
CA ASP A 533 -4.50 -12.84 -26.95
C ASP A 533 -5.21 -11.75 -26.09
N GLU A 534 -6.50 -11.51 -26.40
CA GLU A 534 -7.28 -10.47 -25.69
C GLU A 534 -7.37 -10.69 -24.17
N ALA A 535 -7.30 -11.93 -23.72
CA ALA A 535 -7.41 -12.27 -22.29
C ALA A 535 -6.07 -12.06 -21.55
N GLU A 536 -4.96 -12.38 -22.19
CA GLU A 536 -3.62 -12.13 -21.69
C GLU A 536 -3.32 -10.62 -21.66
N GLN A 537 -3.75 -9.91 -22.71
CA GLN A 537 -3.60 -8.46 -22.83
C GLN A 537 -4.41 -7.72 -21.75
N ALA A 538 -5.64 -8.14 -21.50
CA ALA A 538 -6.49 -7.57 -20.43
C ALA A 538 -5.95 -7.76 -19.01
N CYS A 539 -5.11 -8.77 -18.77
CA CYS A 539 -4.47 -8.99 -17.47
C CYS A 539 -3.20 -8.16 -17.29
N ILE A 540 -2.44 -7.95 -18.35
CA ILE A 540 -1.12 -7.30 -18.28
C ILE A 540 -1.25 -5.78 -18.45
N GLU A 541 -2.15 -5.32 -19.29
CA GLU A 541 -2.34 -3.91 -19.62
C GLU A 541 -2.61 -3.03 -18.40
N PRO A 542 -3.50 -3.40 -17.45
CA PRO A 542 -3.72 -2.60 -16.25
C PRO A 542 -2.48 -2.49 -15.35
N ILE A 543 -1.64 -3.51 -15.35
CA ILE A 543 -0.43 -3.52 -14.51
C ILE A 543 0.64 -2.61 -15.13
N LEU A 544 0.94 -2.81 -16.41
CA LEU A 544 2.04 -2.15 -17.10
C LEU A 544 1.70 -0.71 -17.49
N ARG A 545 0.46 -0.45 -17.96
CA ARG A 545 0.05 0.86 -18.47
C ARG A 545 -0.65 1.74 -17.42
N GLU A 546 -1.19 1.15 -16.33
CA GLU A 546 -1.87 1.94 -15.31
C GLU A 546 -1.18 1.89 -13.94
N ASN A 547 -1.04 0.70 -13.34
CA ASN A 547 -0.61 0.58 -11.95
C ASN A 547 0.85 0.96 -11.73
N ILE A 548 1.75 0.48 -12.59
CA ILE A 548 3.19 0.79 -12.48
C ILE A 548 3.45 2.26 -12.78
N PRO A 549 2.97 2.86 -13.88
CA PRO A 549 3.17 4.29 -14.16
C PRO A 549 2.56 5.18 -13.08
N LYS A 550 1.40 4.80 -12.54
CA LYS A 550 0.75 5.52 -11.43
C LYS A 550 1.61 5.49 -10.17
N SER A 551 2.13 4.32 -9.80
CA SER A 551 3.01 4.15 -8.63
C SER A 551 4.33 4.92 -8.78
N LEU A 552 4.96 4.84 -9.94
CA LEU A 552 6.17 5.60 -10.27
C LEU A 552 5.90 7.11 -10.30
N GLY A 553 4.73 7.51 -10.78
CA GLY A 553 4.27 8.90 -10.73
C GLY A 553 4.09 9.40 -9.28
N PHE A 554 3.62 8.57 -8.36
CA PHE A 554 3.56 8.91 -6.93
C PHE A 554 4.95 9.05 -6.31
N ILE A 555 5.86 8.13 -6.59
CA ILE A 555 7.24 8.19 -6.09
C ILE A 555 7.92 9.45 -6.60
N THR A 556 7.84 9.73 -7.90
CA THR A 556 8.47 10.91 -8.51
C THR A 556 7.94 12.20 -7.93
N ARG A 557 6.61 12.34 -7.80
CA ARG A 557 5.97 13.51 -7.17
C ARG A 557 6.36 13.68 -5.71
N SER A 558 6.49 12.59 -4.96
CA SER A 558 6.92 12.64 -3.55
C SER A 558 8.35 13.12 -3.41
N ILE A 559 9.24 12.68 -4.28
CA ILE A 559 10.64 13.13 -4.30
C ILE A 559 10.72 14.60 -4.70
N GLU A 560 9.98 15.02 -5.72
CA GLU A 560 9.94 16.43 -6.16
C GLU A 560 9.42 17.35 -5.04
N LYS A 561 8.41 16.88 -4.32
CA LYS A 561 7.90 17.58 -3.14
C LYS A 561 8.97 17.69 -2.05
N MET A 562 9.69 16.61 -1.75
CA MET A 562 10.77 16.65 -0.73
C MET A 562 11.93 17.55 -1.16
N ASP A 563 12.37 17.54 -2.42
CA ASP A 563 13.44 18.42 -2.91
C ASP A 563 13.03 19.89 -2.86
N SER A 564 11.76 20.18 -3.21
CA SER A 564 11.19 21.50 -3.08
C SER A 564 11.16 21.99 -1.62
N LEU A 565 10.74 21.12 -0.67
CA LEU A 565 10.73 21.43 0.76
C LEU A 565 12.14 21.72 1.31
N LEU A 566 13.14 20.90 0.91
CA LEU A 566 14.54 21.11 1.29
C LEU A 566 15.10 22.41 0.70
N GLY A 567 14.79 22.67 -0.58
CA GLY A 567 15.17 23.92 -1.24
C GLY A 567 14.59 25.15 -0.56
N GLY A 568 13.33 25.06 -0.13
CA GLY A 568 12.65 26.10 0.62
C GLY A 568 13.24 26.36 2.00
N LEU A 569 13.56 25.28 2.73
CA LEU A 569 14.17 25.37 4.06
C LEU A 569 15.57 26.04 3.97
N LEU A 570 16.34 25.71 2.93
CA LEU A 570 17.64 26.34 2.67
C LEU A 570 17.52 27.82 2.32
N ARG A 571 16.49 28.19 1.53
CA ARG A 571 16.22 29.60 1.21
C ARG A 571 15.87 30.39 2.46
N LEU A 572 15.04 29.84 3.35
CA LEU A 572 14.70 30.44 4.65
C LEU A 572 15.90 30.59 5.57
N SER A 573 16.80 29.61 5.61
CA SER A 573 18.04 29.65 6.38
C SER A 573 19.03 30.74 5.87
N ARG A 574 19.09 30.92 4.55
CA ARG A 574 19.98 31.92 3.92
C ARG A 574 19.49 33.36 4.05
N LEU A 575 18.19 33.58 4.14
CA LEU A 575 17.59 34.90 4.31
C LEU A 575 18.18 35.64 5.51
N GLY A 576 18.58 34.94 6.58
CA GLY A 576 19.23 35.51 7.77
C GLY A 576 20.63 36.05 7.55
N ARG A 577 21.34 35.64 6.50
CA ARG A 577 22.79 35.90 6.32
C ARG A 577 23.16 37.07 5.40
N THR A 578 22.29 37.41 4.46
CA THR A 578 22.61 38.45 3.47
C THR A 578 22.48 39.83 4.13
N ALA A 579 23.48 40.63 4.09
CA ALA A 579 23.37 42.02 4.58
C ALA A 579 22.25 42.73 3.81
N VAL A 580 21.34 43.39 4.53
CA VAL A 580 20.27 44.21 3.91
C VAL A 580 20.88 45.49 3.40
N CYS A 581 20.72 45.74 2.11
CA CYS A 581 21.17 47.01 1.50
C CYS A 581 19.94 47.93 1.42
N PHE A 582 19.80 48.80 2.41
CA PHE A 582 18.68 49.75 2.42
C PHE A 582 18.96 50.87 1.40
N GLU A 583 18.03 50.99 0.46
CA GLU A 583 17.99 52.06 -0.54
C GLU A 583 16.58 52.60 -0.71
N THR A 584 16.45 53.82 -1.22
CA THR A 584 15.12 54.37 -1.55
C THR A 584 14.63 53.74 -2.84
N LEU A 585 13.52 53.02 -2.76
CA LEU A 585 12.97 52.27 -3.87
C LEU A 585 11.85 53.04 -4.55
N ASP A 586 11.94 53.18 -5.87
CA ASP A 586 10.82 53.58 -6.71
C ASP A 586 9.86 52.37 -6.87
N MET A 587 8.81 52.34 -6.10
CA MET A 587 7.86 51.24 -6.07
C MET A 587 7.02 51.12 -7.36
N SER A 588 6.80 52.24 -8.05
CA SER A 588 6.09 52.21 -9.34
C SER A 588 6.93 51.48 -10.41
N LEU A 589 8.23 51.74 -10.45
CA LEU A 589 9.16 51.05 -11.35
C LEU A 589 9.35 49.57 -10.94
N LEU A 590 9.48 49.31 -9.64
CA LEU A 590 9.67 47.93 -9.12
C LEU A 590 8.47 47.08 -9.42
N ILE A 591 7.28 47.52 -9.14
CA ILE A 591 6.03 46.77 -9.42
C ILE A 591 5.80 46.59 -10.93
N SER A 592 6.11 47.61 -11.74
CA SER A 592 6.05 47.48 -13.20
C SER A 592 6.98 46.39 -13.74
N ASN A 593 8.21 46.29 -13.20
CA ASN A 593 9.15 45.20 -13.56
C ASN A 593 8.66 43.82 -13.14
N ILE A 594 8.06 43.71 -11.96
CA ILE A 594 7.46 42.45 -11.51
C ILE A 594 6.32 42.03 -12.46
N ILE A 595 5.42 42.92 -12.79
CA ILE A 595 4.29 42.66 -13.72
C ILE A 595 4.81 42.26 -15.10
N ALA A 596 5.84 42.95 -15.61
CA ALA A 596 6.47 42.61 -16.88
C ALA A 596 7.05 41.19 -16.88
N SER A 597 7.63 40.73 -15.75
CA SER A 597 8.22 39.40 -15.63
C SER A 597 7.17 38.26 -15.64
N VAL A 598 5.93 38.55 -15.31
CA VAL A 598 4.82 37.58 -15.25
C VAL A 598 3.70 37.86 -16.28
N THR A 599 3.97 38.70 -17.29
CA THR A 599 3.00 39.09 -18.32
C THR A 599 2.33 37.89 -19.01
N TYR A 600 3.14 36.88 -19.39
CA TYR A 600 2.62 35.65 -19.99
C TYR A 600 1.63 34.91 -19.08
N GLN A 601 1.91 34.89 -17.78
CA GLN A 601 1.04 34.23 -16.80
C GLN A 601 -0.24 35.01 -16.60
N ILE A 602 -0.17 36.34 -16.59
CA ILE A 602 -1.36 37.25 -16.52
C ILE A 602 -2.24 37.06 -17.74
N GLU A 603 -1.67 37.07 -18.94
CA GLU A 603 -2.38 36.86 -20.19
C GLU A 603 -3.02 35.46 -20.26
N SER A 604 -2.26 34.43 -19.90
CA SER A 604 -2.74 33.04 -19.87
C SER A 604 -3.86 32.84 -18.85
N ALA A 605 -3.85 33.60 -17.76
CA ALA A 605 -4.89 33.57 -16.74
C ALA A 605 -6.13 34.42 -17.09
N GLY A 606 -6.07 35.21 -18.14
CA GLY A 606 -7.08 36.21 -18.46
C GLY A 606 -7.24 37.27 -17.36
N ALA A 607 -6.18 37.54 -16.62
CA ALA A 607 -6.19 38.40 -15.46
C ALA A 607 -5.93 39.86 -15.85
N ARG A 608 -6.48 40.79 -15.06
CA ARG A 608 -6.24 42.24 -15.18
C ARG A 608 -5.55 42.72 -13.92
N VAL A 609 -4.36 43.32 -14.06
CA VAL A 609 -3.63 43.94 -12.96
C VAL A 609 -3.78 45.47 -13.09
N GLU A 610 -4.35 46.10 -12.06
CA GLU A 610 -4.55 47.53 -11.96
C GLU A 610 -3.59 48.09 -10.90
N VAL A 611 -2.73 49.01 -11.30
CA VAL A 611 -1.77 49.64 -10.38
C VAL A 611 -2.18 51.12 -10.24
N ALA A 612 -2.15 51.62 -9.03
CA ALA A 612 -2.43 53.04 -8.79
C ALA A 612 -1.42 53.93 -9.60
N PRO A 613 -1.87 55.10 -10.06
CA PRO A 613 -1.05 55.96 -10.92
C PRO A 613 0.33 56.36 -10.34
N SER A 614 0.46 56.34 -9.02
CA SER A 614 1.73 56.56 -8.31
C SER A 614 1.73 55.71 -7.04
N LEU A 615 2.78 54.97 -6.84
CA LEU A 615 3.04 54.27 -5.58
C LEU A 615 4.12 55.05 -4.77
N ALA A 616 3.86 55.23 -3.50
CA ALA A 616 4.78 55.92 -2.60
C ALA A 616 6.12 55.16 -2.49
N PRO A 617 7.26 55.85 -2.50
CA PRO A 617 8.57 55.23 -2.36
C PRO A 617 8.78 54.70 -0.93
N CYS A 618 9.54 53.62 -0.75
CA CYS A 618 9.93 53.11 0.56
C CYS A 618 11.45 52.95 0.70
N LEU A 619 11.89 52.76 1.94
CA LEU A 619 13.25 52.39 2.25
C LEU A 619 13.33 50.88 2.40
N GLY A 620 14.11 50.20 1.56
CA GLY A 620 14.24 48.77 1.59
C GLY A 620 15.35 48.24 0.70
N ASP A 621 15.45 46.91 0.64
CA ASP A 621 16.36 46.18 -0.25
C ASP A 621 15.57 45.77 -1.48
N SER A 622 16.00 46.22 -2.67
CA SER A 622 15.22 46.04 -3.91
C SER A 622 14.96 44.57 -4.23
N VAL A 623 15.94 43.67 -3.96
CA VAL A 623 15.78 42.24 -4.20
C VAL A 623 14.77 41.63 -3.23
N GLN A 624 14.81 42.00 -1.96
CA GLN A 624 13.92 41.48 -0.95
C GLN A 624 12.48 42.00 -1.12
N VAL A 625 12.33 43.29 -1.41
CA VAL A 625 11.01 43.91 -1.69
C VAL A 625 10.40 43.29 -2.96
N THR A 626 11.21 43.14 -4.02
CA THR A 626 10.77 42.42 -5.25
C THR A 626 10.24 41.01 -4.89
N GLN A 627 10.92 40.30 -4.02
CA GLN A 627 10.51 38.96 -3.60
C GLN A 627 9.17 38.96 -2.83
N ILE A 628 8.90 39.96 -1.98
CA ILE A 628 7.59 40.10 -1.30
C ILE A 628 6.49 40.22 -2.35
N PHE A 629 6.56 41.24 -3.23
CA PHE A 629 5.50 41.52 -4.17
C PHE A 629 5.35 40.45 -5.26
N SER A 630 6.44 39.83 -5.69
CA SER A 630 6.38 38.67 -6.59
C SER A 630 5.62 37.50 -5.97
N ASN A 631 5.86 37.21 -4.69
CA ASN A 631 5.14 36.15 -3.97
C ASN A 631 3.63 36.46 -3.84
N LEU A 632 3.27 37.72 -3.58
CA LEU A 632 1.89 38.13 -3.45
C LEU A 632 1.16 38.05 -4.82
N LEU A 633 1.81 38.53 -5.88
CA LEU A 633 1.24 38.49 -7.24
C LEU A 633 1.11 37.05 -7.75
N ASP A 634 2.11 36.19 -7.50
CA ASP A 634 2.05 34.76 -7.85
C ASP A 634 0.89 34.07 -7.11
N ASN A 635 0.66 34.42 -5.84
CA ASN A 635 -0.46 33.91 -5.08
C ASN A 635 -1.81 34.38 -5.68
N ALA A 636 -1.96 35.65 -6.03
CA ALA A 636 -3.18 36.15 -6.65
C ALA A 636 -3.50 35.43 -7.97
N LEU A 637 -2.50 35.23 -8.84
CA LEU A 637 -2.65 34.50 -10.09
C LEU A 637 -3.00 33.02 -9.89
N ARG A 638 -2.47 32.42 -8.86
CA ARG A 638 -2.64 31.00 -8.55
C ARG A 638 -4.01 30.70 -7.92
N TYR A 639 -4.45 31.52 -6.97
CA TYR A 639 -5.67 31.29 -6.21
C TYR A 639 -6.87 32.07 -6.77
N ARG A 640 -6.86 32.28 -8.11
CA ARG A 640 -7.98 32.90 -8.82
C ARG A 640 -9.22 32.00 -8.75
N ASP A 641 -10.35 32.63 -8.78
CA ASP A 641 -11.65 31.98 -8.94
C ASP A 641 -11.81 31.56 -10.41
N PRO A 642 -12.10 30.30 -10.75
CA PRO A 642 -12.29 29.87 -12.13
C PRO A 642 -13.56 30.46 -12.79
N ASP A 643 -14.54 30.86 -11.98
CA ASP A 643 -15.84 31.33 -12.47
C ASP A 643 -15.89 32.82 -12.75
N ARG A 644 -14.80 33.57 -12.46
CA ARG A 644 -14.76 35.03 -12.72
C ARG A 644 -13.35 35.48 -13.17
N PRO A 645 -13.27 36.52 -14.00
CA PRO A 645 -12.00 37.09 -14.40
C PRO A 645 -11.25 37.64 -13.18
N LEU A 646 -9.98 37.29 -13.09
CA LEU A 646 -9.15 37.80 -12.00
C LEU A 646 -8.82 39.26 -12.20
N VAL A 647 -9.09 40.06 -11.18
CA VAL A 647 -8.64 41.44 -11.06
C VAL A 647 -7.74 41.58 -9.84
N VAL A 648 -6.54 42.08 -10.06
CA VAL A 648 -5.59 42.38 -8.98
C VAL A 648 -5.36 43.86 -8.91
N GLN A 649 -5.58 44.49 -7.76
CA GLN A 649 -5.33 45.92 -7.54
C GLN A 649 -4.10 46.11 -6.63
N ILE A 650 -3.20 47.03 -7.02
CA ILE A 650 -2.00 47.36 -6.23
C ILE A 650 -2.01 48.88 -6.01
N ALA A 651 -2.00 49.27 -4.75
CA ALA A 651 -1.92 50.67 -4.38
C ALA A 651 -1.09 50.87 -3.08
N SER A 652 -0.86 52.11 -2.71
CA SER A 652 -0.13 52.49 -1.51
C SER A 652 -0.74 53.67 -0.79
N GLU A 653 -0.52 53.73 0.52
CA GLU A 653 -0.92 54.80 1.40
C GLU A 653 0.26 55.19 2.32
N GLU A 654 0.64 56.43 2.39
CA GLU A 654 1.66 56.92 3.32
C GLU A 654 1.03 57.25 4.68
N PHE A 655 1.74 56.92 5.75
CA PHE A 655 1.38 57.33 7.12
C PHE A 655 2.64 57.61 7.94
N ASP A 656 2.49 58.14 9.16
CA ASP A 656 3.64 58.69 9.93
C ASP A 656 4.76 57.69 10.22
N GLU A 657 4.46 56.41 10.29
CA GLU A 657 5.43 55.35 10.64
C GLU A 657 5.96 54.57 9.41
N GLY A 658 5.45 54.84 8.19
CA GLY A 658 5.87 54.10 6.99
C GLY A 658 4.95 54.23 5.80
N VAL A 659 5.12 53.35 4.85
CA VAL A 659 4.25 53.22 3.66
C VAL A 659 3.56 51.88 3.73
N ARG A 660 2.23 51.91 3.63
CA ARG A 660 1.38 50.72 3.50
C ARG A 660 1.10 50.50 2.03
N TYR A 661 1.48 49.31 1.55
CA TYR A 661 1.07 48.81 0.24
C TYR A 661 0.00 47.76 0.41
N PHE A 662 -0.91 47.66 -0.52
CA PHE A 662 -1.88 46.57 -0.54
C PHE A 662 -1.96 45.95 -1.94
N VAL A 663 -2.11 44.64 -1.93
CA VAL A 663 -2.34 43.82 -3.11
C VAL A 663 -3.66 43.12 -2.87
N GLU A 664 -4.70 43.57 -3.59
CA GLU A 664 -6.07 43.07 -3.49
C GLU A 664 -6.41 42.23 -4.70
N ASP A 665 -6.92 41.03 -4.48
CA ASP A 665 -7.39 40.12 -5.51
C ASP A 665 -8.84 39.72 -5.26
N ASN A 666 -9.57 39.45 -6.33
CA ASN A 666 -10.93 38.92 -6.32
C ASN A 666 -10.93 37.38 -6.47
N GLY A 667 -9.93 36.70 -5.98
CA GLY A 667 -9.79 35.25 -6.04
C GLY A 667 -10.73 34.50 -5.09
N ILE A 668 -10.42 33.25 -4.78
CA ILE A 668 -11.25 32.37 -3.94
C ILE A 668 -11.34 32.80 -2.47
N GLY A 669 -10.45 33.69 -2.01
CA GLY A 669 -10.38 34.15 -0.63
C GLY A 669 -9.85 33.09 0.34
N ILE A 670 -9.66 33.50 1.61
CA ILE A 670 -9.06 32.70 2.68
C ILE A 670 -10.01 32.65 3.87
N PRO A 671 -10.43 31.47 4.34
CA PRO A 671 -11.27 31.32 5.54
C PRO A 671 -10.59 31.92 6.77
N ARG A 672 -11.40 32.53 7.66
CA ARG A 672 -10.88 33.23 8.86
C ARG A 672 -10.02 32.37 9.76
N ASP A 673 -10.37 31.10 9.93
CA ASP A 673 -9.63 30.13 10.75
C ASP A 673 -8.27 29.75 10.15
N GLN A 674 -8.02 30.09 8.88
CA GLN A 674 -6.78 29.78 8.17
C GLN A 674 -5.87 31.01 7.97
N GLN A 675 -6.35 32.21 8.21
CA GLN A 675 -5.57 33.44 7.96
C GLN A 675 -4.32 33.56 8.83
N ASP A 676 -4.33 33.00 10.03
CA ASP A 676 -3.13 32.92 10.86
C ASP A 676 -2.16 31.82 10.39
N ASN A 677 -2.70 30.73 9.87
CA ASN A 677 -1.94 29.55 9.49
C ASN A 677 -1.22 29.71 8.13
N ILE A 678 -1.69 30.57 7.25
CA ILE A 678 -1.06 30.80 5.92
C ILE A 678 0.40 31.32 6.03
N TRP A 679 0.80 31.83 7.17
CA TRP A 679 2.16 32.30 7.46
C TRP A 679 3.09 31.21 7.96
N GLU A 680 2.54 30.02 8.29
CA GLU A 680 3.33 28.90 8.73
C GLU A 680 4.10 28.25 7.57
N ILE A 681 5.26 27.68 7.91
CA ILE A 681 6.12 27.03 6.94
C ILE A 681 5.41 25.80 6.37
N PHE A 682 5.30 25.72 5.04
CA PHE A 682 4.69 24.62 4.29
C PHE A 682 3.16 24.48 4.44
N HIS A 683 2.51 25.45 5.04
CA HIS A 683 1.05 25.46 5.15
C HIS A 683 0.38 25.75 3.78
N ARG A 684 -0.71 25.03 3.48
CA ARG A 684 -1.50 25.18 2.24
C ARG A 684 -2.98 24.90 2.52
N LEU A 685 -3.84 25.72 2.02
CA LEU A 685 -5.30 25.58 2.18
C LEU A 685 -5.84 24.31 1.47
N ASN A 686 -5.35 24.01 0.26
CA ASN A 686 -5.75 22.84 -0.52
C ASN A 686 -4.52 21.97 -0.88
N PRO A 687 -4.27 20.86 -0.17
CA PRO A 687 -3.13 19.99 -0.44
C PRO A 687 -3.15 19.28 -1.81
N GLY A 688 -4.32 19.25 -2.47
CA GLY A 688 -4.52 18.60 -3.78
C GLY A 688 -4.18 19.45 -4.99
N ASP A 689 -4.00 20.73 -4.83
CA ASP A 689 -3.75 21.65 -5.94
C ASP A 689 -2.26 21.62 -6.37
N THR A 690 -2.04 21.42 -7.65
CA THR A 690 -0.70 21.27 -8.23
C THR A 690 0.02 22.62 -8.30
N GLY A 691 0.99 22.83 -7.41
CA GLY A 691 1.97 23.89 -7.55
C GLY A 691 2.05 24.85 -6.36
N GLY A 692 3.23 24.98 -5.80
CA GLY A 692 3.62 25.90 -4.74
C GLY A 692 4.13 25.22 -3.49
N GLU A 693 5.24 25.76 -2.98
CA GLU A 693 5.99 25.18 -1.88
C GLU A 693 5.38 25.47 -0.48
N GLY A 694 4.39 26.38 -0.37
CA GLY A 694 3.87 26.88 0.91
C GLY A 694 4.88 27.73 1.68
N LEU A 695 5.80 28.36 0.98
CA LEU A 695 6.91 29.16 1.56
C LEU A 695 6.82 30.64 1.22
N GLY A 696 6.07 30.98 0.17
CA GLY A 696 6.03 32.34 -0.36
C GLY A 696 5.60 33.39 0.67
N LEU A 697 4.49 33.13 1.38
CA LEU A 697 4.00 34.03 2.41
C LEU A 697 4.88 34.07 3.67
N THR A 698 5.36 32.92 4.11
CA THR A 698 6.34 32.86 5.23
C THR A 698 7.60 33.67 4.91
N MET A 699 8.10 33.57 3.66
CA MET A 699 9.23 34.36 3.20
C MET A 699 8.90 35.86 3.17
N ALA A 700 7.74 36.21 2.61
CA ALA A 700 7.29 37.60 2.57
C ALA A 700 7.21 38.20 3.97
N ARG A 701 6.66 37.48 4.96
CA ARG A 701 6.60 37.91 6.37
C ARG A 701 8.00 38.10 6.97
N ARG A 702 8.90 37.12 6.82
CA ARG A 702 10.26 37.25 7.35
C ARG A 702 11.06 38.37 6.70
N ILE A 703 10.83 38.61 5.42
CA ILE A 703 11.44 39.74 4.72
C ILE A 703 10.90 41.06 5.26
N ALA A 704 9.56 41.18 5.39
CA ALA A 704 8.93 42.36 5.92
C ALA A 704 9.44 42.69 7.35
N ASP A 705 9.43 41.68 8.25
CA ASP A 705 9.97 41.82 9.62
C ASP A 705 11.44 42.27 9.63
N ARG A 706 12.22 41.72 8.73
CA ARG A 706 13.66 42.07 8.61
C ARG A 706 13.92 43.47 8.11
N LEU A 707 13.05 43.97 7.25
CA LEU A 707 13.10 45.33 6.75
C LEU A 707 12.54 46.35 7.76
N GLY A 708 12.10 45.88 8.95
CA GLY A 708 11.48 46.72 9.97
C GLY A 708 10.01 47.07 9.67
N GLY A 709 9.39 46.29 8.79
CA GLY A 709 8.00 46.44 8.42
C GLY A 709 7.11 45.34 9.00
N SER A 710 5.92 45.19 8.45
CA SER A 710 4.96 44.12 8.79
C SER A 710 4.12 43.72 7.58
N ILE A 711 3.53 42.52 7.64
CA ILE A 711 2.62 42.01 6.61
C ILE A 711 1.46 41.26 7.26
N TRP A 712 0.24 41.50 6.77
CA TRP A 712 -0.97 40.77 7.19
C TRP A 712 -1.95 40.63 6.02
N VAL A 713 -3.05 39.93 6.24
CA VAL A 713 -4.09 39.69 5.24
C VAL A 713 -5.47 39.95 5.85
N GLU A 714 -6.38 40.47 5.03
CA GLU A 714 -7.79 40.50 5.27
C GLU A 714 -8.47 39.82 4.09
N SER A 715 -9.29 38.81 4.33
CA SER A 715 -9.86 38.01 3.27
C SER A 715 -11.20 37.42 3.66
N GLU A 716 -12.07 37.28 2.66
CA GLU A 716 -13.36 36.60 2.80
C GLU A 716 -13.52 35.56 1.69
N PRO A 717 -13.95 34.31 2.04
CA PRO A 717 -14.19 33.26 1.05
C PRO A 717 -15.14 33.71 -0.06
N ALA A 718 -14.81 33.37 -1.31
CA ALA A 718 -15.51 33.73 -2.53
C ALA A 718 -15.59 35.23 -2.84
N VAL A 719 -14.96 36.09 -2.05
CA VAL A 719 -14.84 37.53 -2.31
C VAL A 719 -13.45 37.85 -2.86
N GLY A 720 -12.39 37.45 -2.12
CA GLY A 720 -11.00 37.69 -2.47
C GLY A 720 -10.13 37.93 -1.26
N SER A 721 -8.89 38.39 -1.48
CA SER A 721 -7.91 38.67 -0.41
C SER A 721 -7.24 40.00 -0.62
N SER A 722 -7.04 40.74 0.47
CA SER A 722 -6.25 41.96 0.53
C SER A 722 -5.01 41.74 1.41
N PHE A 723 -3.85 41.69 0.80
CA PHE A 723 -2.57 41.60 1.52
C PHE A 723 -1.99 42.99 1.74
N TYR A 724 -1.67 43.30 2.97
CA TYR A 724 -1.10 44.57 3.38
C TYR A 724 0.36 44.39 3.75
N VAL A 725 1.22 45.24 3.22
CA VAL A 725 2.67 45.27 3.50
C VAL A 725 3.04 46.66 3.95
N VAL A 726 3.55 46.77 5.17
CA VAL A 726 4.11 48.02 5.68
C VAL A 726 5.62 47.98 5.55
N LEU A 727 6.20 49.01 4.96
CA LEU A 727 7.66 49.18 4.87
C LEU A 727 8.03 50.58 5.38
N PRO A 728 9.29 50.78 5.87
CA PRO A 728 9.77 52.06 6.32
C PRO A 728 9.68 53.12 5.22
N CYS A 729 9.32 54.35 5.58
CA CYS A 729 9.24 55.46 4.68
C CYS A 729 10.65 55.87 4.16
N ALA A 730 10.75 56.21 2.90
CA ALA A 730 11.93 56.83 2.39
C ALA A 730 12.19 58.16 3.09
N PRO A 731 13.41 58.50 3.51
CA PRO A 731 13.68 59.80 4.13
C PRO A 731 13.28 60.89 3.15
N LYS A 732 12.38 61.78 3.57
CA LYS A 732 12.05 62.98 2.80
C LYS A 732 13.33 63.79 2.66
N LEU A 733 13.83 63.95 1.45
CA LEU A 733 14.92 64.91 1.17
C LEU A 733 14.38 66.29 1.53
N ASP A 734 14.89 66.85 2.62
CA ASP A 734 14.68 68.24 2.95
C ASP A 734 15.20 69.06 1.80
N GLU A 735 14.33 69.72 1.03
CA GLU A 735 14.65 70.63 -0.08
C GLU A 735 15.40 71.89 0.40
N ASN A 736 15.79 72.00 1.66
CA ASN A 736 16.38 73.17 2.28
C ASN A 736 17.89 73.14 2.47
N LEU A 737 18.64 72.31 1.73
CA LEU A 737 20.11 72.30 1.80
C LEU A 737 20.81 72.62 0.47
N THR A 738 20.19 73.51 -0.34
CA THR A 738 20.91 74.16 -1.44
C THR A 738 20.90 75.67 -1.25
N THR A 739 21.62 76.14 -0.21
CA THR A 739 22.28 77.47 -0.23
C THR A 739 23.28 77.53 0.92
N GLY A 740 24.58 77.52 0.59
CA GLY A 740 25.57 77.87 1.59
C GLY A 740 26.97 77.27 1.36
N VAL A 741 27.70 77.81 0.30
CA VAL A 741 29.17 77.92 0.13
C VAL A 741 29.96 76.64 0.15
#